data_2fb95b540bcc9b8af5034a993aa33181
#
_entry.id   2fb95b540bcc9b8af5034a993aa33181
#
_cell.length_a   1.000
_cell.length_b   1.000
_cell.length_c   1.000
_cell.angle_alpha   90.00
_cell.angle_beta   90.00
_cell.angle_gamma   90.00
#
_symmetry.space_group_name_H-M   'P 1'
#
loop_
_entity.id
_entity.type
_entity.pdbx_description
1 polymer ?
#
loop_
_entity_poly.entity_id
_entity_poly.type
_entity_poly.pdbx_seq_one_letter_code
_entity_poly.pdbx_strand_id
1 'polypeptide(L)'
;MTRVSILTPILPAGRDLTRSVQTWAAMWLLLATLVPVAHAQVTLPGTNPFNFQDDPALGMVDSIRAFLERETAASTTRRATLQGSDAGPRRERFRRMIGAVDVRVPVTALQFDGTTAVPAEVARGKDYRVFAVRWPVFDDVDAEGLLLEPNGTPRARIVAIPDADWSPEVLAGLSPGVDPAAQFARRLAESGCQVLVPVLIDRSDTWSGIPGMRMTNQSHREWIFRMAYESGRHIIGYEVQKVLAAVDWFAHENVAHAAPIGVAGYGEGGLLALYAASLDERVGAALVSGYFQSREKLWREPIYRNLWGLLREFDDMQLASLVAPRALIVEASRFPEVAGPPASTPERRGAAPSGQIVTPPLDSIRSEIDRANAANVQLVVSGGGRGLPGSSEALTALLRSLRVSAASFSPRDPPRDMRREFDPSIRLHRQFDQLVAHTQALIRASERKRQAFWSRADASSLDTWKKSTQPLRNYIWEEVIGRLPDPNVPANPRTRMIYDEPKFRGYEVMLDVWPGVFAYGILLVPKSIQPGERRPVVVCQHGLEGYAREVADPKTDSGYYHRFAVRLAEEGFVTFAPQNPYIGQDRFRLIQRQGHPLKLSLFSFILGQHQRLLEWLGGLSFVDRERIGFYGLSYGGKTAMRVPPLLDGYALSICSADFNEWVWKTTSIDSRYSYMLTQEYDMLEFDFANVMNYSDLANLMAGRPFMVERGHEDGVAPDEWVAYEFAKVRRFYTHLGIPERAEIEFFNGPHTIHGVGTFAFLRKQLRWLQ
;
A
#
# COMPACT_ATOMS: atom_id res chain seq x y z
N MET A 1 28.70 -6.51 -40.63
CA MET A 1 29.82 -7.11 -41.42
C MET A 1 31.08 -6.91 -40.59
N THR A 2 31.60 -7.92 -39.96
CA THR A 2 33.02 -8.22 -39.74
C THR A 2 33.10 -9.55 -39.00
N ARG A 3 33.71 -10.50 -39.68
CA ARG A 3 33.92 -11.90 -39.29
C ARG A 3 35.00 -11.97 -38.19
N VAL A 4 34.82 -12.81 -37.20
CA VAL A 4 35.88 -13.28 -36.30
C VAL A 4 36.19 -14.73 -36.64
N SER A 5 37.41 -14.96 -37.00
CA SER A 5 37.98 -16.28 -37.39
C SER A 5 38.41 -17.07 -36.16
N ILE A 6 38.03 -18.34 -36.13
CA ILE A 6 38.46 -19.34 -35.16
C ILE A 6 39.83 -19.89 -35.65
N LEU A 7 40.85 -19.87 -34.79
CA LEU A 7 42.12 -20.55 -34.99
C LEU A 7 42.28 -21.66 -33.95
N THR A 8 42.29 -22.89 -34.46
CA THR A 8 42.71 -24.14 -33.78
C THR A 8 44.21 -24.30 -33.83
N PRO A 9 44.92 -24.65 -32.73
CA PRO A 9 46.32 -25.08 -32.82
C PRO A 9 46.40 -26.60 -32.86
N ILE A 10 47.29 -27.01 -33.77
CA ILE A 10 47.72 -28.38 -34.10
C ILE A 10 48.69 -28.86 -33.00
N LEU A 11 48.52 -30.10 -32.54
CA LEU A 11 49.44 -30.87 -31.71
C LEU A 11 50.57 -31.50 -32.55
N PRO A 12 51.79 -31.53 -32.10
CA PRO A 12 52.78 -32.51 -32.57
C PRO A 12 52.95 -33.66 -31.57
N ALA A 13 53.06 -34.85 -32.17
CA ALA A 13 53.19 -36.11 -31.46
C ALA A 13 54.68 -36.41 -31.06
N GLY A 14 54.80 -37.09 -29.94
CA GLY A 14 55.89 -38.05 -29.66
C GLY A 14 57.00 -37.63 -28.74
N ARG A 15 57.04 -38.19 -27.57
CA ARG A 15 58.13 -38.97 -26.93
C ARG A 15 58.11 -39.00 -25.39
N ASP A 16 58.23 -40.27 -24.90
CA ASP A 16 58.74 -40.70 -23.60
C ASP A 16 57.91 -40.48 -22.31
N LEU A 17 57.04 -41.46 -22.05
CA LEU A 17 56.51 -41.90 -20.77
C LEU A 17 57.52 -42.76 -20.02
N THR A 18 58.37 -42.24 -19.15
CA THR A 18 59.00 -43.03 -18.07
C THR A 18 59.75 -42.25 -17.01
N ARG A 19 59.48 -40.97 -16.77
CA ARG A 19 60.11 -40.25 -15.63
C ARG A 19 59.18 -39.26 -14.86
N SER A 20 57.89 -39.56 -14.69
CA SER A 20 57.00 -38.61 -14.03
C SER A 20 56.17 -39.15 -12.84
N VAL A 21 56.47 -40.37 -12.35
CA VAL A 21 55.64 -40.93 -11.22
C VAL A 21 56.18 -40.53 -9.84
N GLN A 22 57.42 -40.08 -9.70
CA GLN A 22 57.93 -39.72 -8.38
C GLN A 22 57.77 -38.23 -8.00
N THR A 23 57.46 -37.32 -8.94
CA THR A 23 57.22 -35.89 -8.66
C THR A 23 55.79 -35.56 -8.29
N TRP A 24 54.80 -36.41 -8.65
CA TRP A 24 53.41 -36.22 -8.33
C TRP A 24 53.04 -36.61 -6.88
N ALA A 25 53.73 -37.55 -6.28
CA ALA A 25 53.49 -37.94 -4.87
C ALA A 25 53.97 -36.86 -3.84
N ALA A 26 55.01 -36.09 -4.19
CA ALA A 26 55.47 -35.00 -3.34
C ALA A 26 54.59 -33.75 -3.43
N MET A 27 53.91 -33.52 -4.58
CA MET A 27 53.01 -32.36 -4.74
C MET A 27 51.63 -32.61 -4.12
N TRP A 28 51.18 -33.87 -4.01
CA TRP A 28 49.96 -34.23 -3.25
C TRP A 28 50.11 -34.20 -1.74
N LEU A 29 51.32 -34.42 -1.22
CA LEU A 29 51.61 -34.31 0.22
C LEU A 29 51.80 -32.84 0.67
N LEU A 30 52.13 -31.90 -0.23
CA LEU A 30 52.17 -30.45 0.08
C LEU A 30 50.82 -29.74 -0.12
N LEU A 31 49.89 -30.31 -0.91
CA LEU A 31 48.51 -29.81 -1.04
C LEU A 31 47.55 -30.30 0.04
N ALA A 32 47.92 -31.35 0.77
CA ALA A 32 47.10 -31.92 1.85
C ALA A 32 47.28 -31.20 3.21
N THR A 33 48.13 -30.17 3.29
CA THR A 33 48.36 -29.40 4.55
C THR A 33 47.85 -27.97 4.51
N LEU A 34 47.19 -27.53 3.41
CA LEU A 34 46.40 -26.32 3.40
C LEU A 34 44.92 -26.67 3.72
N VAL A 35 44.69 -27.29 4.87
CA VAL A 35 43.41 -27.12 5.56
C VAL A 35 43.32 -25.66 5.88
N PRO A 36 42.36 -24.88 5.35
CA PRO A 36 42.15 -23.54 5.83
C PRO A 36 41.89 -23.67 7.32
N VAL A 37 42.81 -23.17 8.14
CA VAL A 37 42.56 -22.98 9.56
C VAL A 37 41.38 -22.03 9.56
N ALA A 38 40.18 -22.59 9.71
CA ALA A 38 38.98 -21.81 9.97
C ALA A 38 39.29 -21.06 11.26
N HIS A 39 39.70 -19.79 11.15
CA HIS A 39 39.83 -18.95 12.31
C HIS A 39 38.50 -18.98 13.02
N ALA A 40 38.44 -19.55 14.20
CA ALA A 40 37.21 -19.63 15.00
C ALA A 40 36.66 -18.19 15.10
N GLN A 41 35.46 -17.98 14.60
CA GLN A 41 34.82 -16.66 14.69
C GLN A 41 34.75 -16.24 16.15
N VAL A 42 35.25 -15.06 16.47
CA VAL A 42 35.12 -14.49 17.81
C VAL A 42 33.66 -14.03 17.96
N THR A 43 32.94 -14.66 18.85
CA THR A 43 31.54 -14.38 19.14
C THR A 43 31.39 -13.55 20.42
N LEU A 44 30.24 -12.89 20.56
CA LEU A 44 29.84 -12.34 21.87
C LEU A 44 29.56 -13.51 22.83
N PRO A 45 30.02 -13.46 24.10
CA PRO A 45 29.76 -14.54 25.04
C PRO A 45 28.27 -14.89 25.15
N GLY A 46 27.96 -16.19 25.12
CA GLY A 46 26.58 -16.70 25.18
C GLY A 46 25.81 -16.69 23.84
N THR A 47 26.52 -16.48 22.71
CA THR A 47 25.93 -16.52 21.37
C THR A 47 26.57 -17.59 20.48
N ASN A 48 25.88 -17.98 19.40
CA ASN A 48 26.36 -18.91 18.39
C ASN A 48 27.17 -18.16 17.30
N PRO A 49 28.02 -18.85 16.53
CA PRO A 49 28.70 -18.26 15.37
C PRO A 49 27.71 -17.75 14.30
N PHE A 50 28.04 -16.62 13.70
CA PHE A 50 27.28 -16.03 12.60
C PHE A 50 27.76 -16.60 11.26
N ASN A 51 27.02 -17.56 10.71
CA ASN A 51 27.37 -18.30 9.49
C ASN A 51 26.53 -17.90 8.25
N PHE A 52 26.00 -16.69 8.22
CA PHE A 52 25.26 -16.17 7.06
C PHE A 52 26.28 -15.68 6.01
N GLN A 53 26.18 -16.19 4.76
CA GLN A 53 27.16 -15.93 3.71
C GLN A 53 26.74 -14.81 2.75
N ASP A 54 25.43 -14.62 2.56
CA ASP A 54 24.87 -13.60 1.70
C ASP A 54 24.81 -12.24 2.42
N ASP A 55 24.36 -11.20 1.71
CA ASP A 55 24.07 -9.89 2.32
C ASP A 55 22.87 -10.02 3.29
N PRO A 56 23.08 -9.83 4.61
CA PRO A 56 22.01 -9.99 5.57
C PRO A 56 20.86 -8.98 5.39
N ALA A 57 21.13 -7.79 4.85
CA ALA A 57 20.12 -6.76 4.62
C ALA A 57 19.15 -7.18 3.52
N LEU A 58 19.66 -7.66 2.39
CA LEU A 58 18.83 -8.19 1.30
C LEU A 58 18.17 -9.53 1.69
N GLY A 59 18.89 -10.39 2.41
CA GLY A 59 18.34 -11.64 2.95
C GLY A 59 17.16 -11.41 3.88
N MET A 60 17.16 -10.32 4.65
CA MET A 60 16.00 -9.90 5.47
C MET A 60 14.79 -9.58 4.60
N VAL A 61 14.95 -8.82 3.53
CA VAL A 61 13.88 -8.49 2.57
C VAL A 61 13.29 -9.76 1.95
N ASP A 62 14.14 -10.69 1.51
CA ASP A 62 13.71 -11.95 0.92
C ASP A 62 12.99 -12.86 1.94
N SER A 63 13.45 -12.87 3.20
CA SER A 63 12.81 -13.62 4.29
C SER A 63 11.39 -13.13 4.58
N ILE A 64 11.18 -11.82 4.59
CA ILE A 64 9.86 -11.20 4.77
C ILE A 64 8.96 -11.52 3.57
N ARG A 65 9.47 -11.47 2.35
CA ARG A 65 8.72 -11.84 1.16
C ARG A 65 8.23 -13.29 1.23
N ALA A 66 9.11 -14.21 1.58
CA ALA A 66 8.76 -15.62 1.75
C ALA A 66 7.70 -15.83 2.87
N PHE A 67 7.78 -15.04 3.95
CA PHE A 67 6.76 -15.04 5.00
C PHE A 67 5.39 -14.59 4.43
N LEU A 68 5.34 -13.50 3.69
CA LEU A 68 4.11 -12.97 3.10
C LEU A 68 3.49 -13.92 2.07
N GLU A 69 4.31 -14.66 1.30
CA GLU A 69 3.83 -15.69 0.37
C GLU A 69 3.14 -16.83 1.13
N ARG A 70 3.72 -17.31 2.24
CA ARG A 70 3.10 -18.32 3.10
C ARG A 70 1.80 -17.81 3.76
N GLU A 71 1.80 -16.58 4.26
CA GLU A 71 0.62 -15.96 4.89
C GLU A 71 -0.51 -15.73 3.88
N THR A 72 -0.18 -15.37 2.63
CA THR A 72 -1.16 -15.24 1.56
C THR A 72 -1.83 -16.59 1.28
N ALA A 73 -1.06 -17.66 1.15
CA ALA A 73 -1.61 -19.01 0.98
C ALA A 73 -2.47 -19.45 2.18
N ALA A 74 -1.99 -19.24 3.41
CA ALA A 74 -2.73 -19.55 4.63
C ALA A 74 -4.03 -18.73 4.76
N SER A 75 -4.05 -17.49 4.26
CA SER A 75 -5.23 -16.63 4.31
C SER A 75 -6.41 -17.20 3.51
N THR A 76 -6.14 -17.93 2.42
CA THR A 76 -7.18 -18.59 1.62
C THR A 76 -7.95 -19.63 2.44
N THR A 77 -7.26 -20.45 3.23
CA THR A 77 -7.90 -21.40 4.14
C THR A 77 -8.68 -20.69 5.25
N ARG A 78 -8.13 -19.62 5.83
CA ARG A 78 -8.84 -18.83 6.85
C ARG A 78 -10.12 -18.20 6.29
N ARG A 79 -10.10 -17.64 5.08
CA ARG A 79 -11.30 -17.07 4.44
C ARG A 79 -12.39 -18.10 4.21
N ALA A 80 -12.03 -19.34 3.88
CA ALA A 80 -13.01 -20.42 3.70
C ALA A 80 -13.83 -20.67 4.98
N THR A 81 -13.28 -20.45 6.18
CA THR A 81 -14.00 -20.62 7.45
C THR A 81 -15.03 -19.49 7.71
N LEU A 82 -14.97 -18.39 6.97
CA LEU A 82 -15.90 -17.25 7.11
C LEU A 82 -17.17 -17.42 6.27
N GLN A 83 -17.29 -18.48 5.48
CA GLN A 83 -18.50 -18.78 4.72
C GLN A 83 -19.67 -19.03 5.68
N GLY A 84 -20.85 -18.44 5.34
CA GLY A 84 -22.06 -18.58 6.17
C GLY A 84 -22.13 -17.65 7.39
N SER A 85 -21.11 -16.85 7.68
CA SER A 85 -21.20 -15.81 8.70
C SER A 85 -22.16 -14.67 8.28
N ASP A 86 -22.66 -13.92 9.29
CA ASP A 86 -23.62 -12.82 9.07
C ASP A 86 -23.15 -11.83 8.00
N ALA A 87 -23.98 -11.63 6.98
CA ALA A 87 -23.68 -10.78 5.84
C ALA A 87 -23.66 -9.28 6.18
N GLY A 88 -24.51 -8.83 7.13
CA GLY A 88 -24.63 -7.42 7.50
C GLY A 88 -23.30 -6.82 8.00
N PRO A 89 -22.71 -7.34 9.08
CA PRO A 89 -21.42 -6.89 9.57
C PRO A 89 -20.27 -7.04 8.54
N ARG A 90 -20.31 -8.08 7.70
CA ARG A 90 -19.32 -8.28 6.64
C ARG A 90 -19.41 -7.19 5.57
N ARG A 91 -20.61 -6.83 5.11
CA ARG A 91 -20.82 -5.71 4.16
C ARG A 91 -20.30 -4.39 4.73
N GLU A 92 -20.55 -4.14 6.02
CA GLU A 92 -20.06 -2.91 6.65
C GLU A 92 -18.53 -2.87 6.75
N ARG A 93 -17.88 -3.99 7.09
CA ARG A 93 -16.40 -4.07 7.06
C ARG A 93 -15.85 -3.89 5.65
N PHE A 94 -16.49 -4.53 4.65
CA PHE A 94 -16.07 -4.38 3.26
C PHE A 94 -16.26 -2.94 2.76
N ARG A 95 -17.37 -2.28 3.13
CA ARG A 95 -17.62 -0.86 2.83
C ARG A 95 -16.47 0.04 3.32
N ARG A 96 -16.03 -0.16 4.56
CA ARG A 96 -14.91 0.59 5.14
C ARG A 96 -13.59 0.28 4.45
N MET A 97 -13.35 -0.98 4.15
CA MET A 97 -12.12 -1.44 3.51
C MET A 97 -11.90 -0.82 2.12
N ILE A 98 -12.97 -0.66 1.35
CA ILE A 98 -12.90 0.02 0.04
C ILE A 98 -13.07 1.54 0.13
N GLY A 99 -13.17 2.10 1.33
CA GLY A 99 -13.35 3.54 1.54
C GLY A 99 -14.70 4.10 1.06
N ALA A 100 -15.75 3.29 0.92
CA ALA A 100 -17.09 3.72 0.52
C ALA A 100 -17.91 4.20 1.72
N VAL A 101 -17.39 5.19 2.46
CA VAL A 101 -17.88 5.61 3.79
C VAL A 101 -18.50 7.00 3.83
N ASP A 102 -18.43 7.75 2.74
CA ASP A 102 -19.04 9.07 2.66
C ASP A 102 -20.56 8.93 2.49
N VAL A 103 -21.30 9.87 3.08
CA VAL A 103 -22.77 9.88 3.02
C VAL A 103 -23.20 10.31 1.62
N ARG A 104 -23.92 9.46 0.91
CA ARG A 104 -24.47 9.82 -0.40
C ARG A 104 -25.65 10.75 -0.26
N VAL A 105 -25.78 11.68 -1.21
CA VAL A 105 -26.97 12.53 -1.34
C VAL A 105 -28.12 11.73 -1.93
N PRO A 106 -29.38 11.91 -1.48
CA PRO A 106 -30.53 11.28 -2.10
C PRO A 106 -30.68 11.68 -3.57
N VAL A 107 -30.83 10.69 -4.46
CA VAL A 107 -31.00 10.93 -5.90
C VAL A 107 -32.45 10.72 -6.31
N THR A 108 -33.20 11.81 -6.45
CA THR A 108 -34.63 11.79 -6.84
C THR A 108 -34.85 12.07 -8.31
N ALA A 109 -33.87 12.67 -9.00
CA ALA A 109 -33.93 12.96 -10.41
C ALA A 109 -32.51 13.01 -11.02
N LEU A 110 -32.38 12.68 -12.29
CA LEU A 110 -31.18 12.98 -13.07
C LEU A 110 -31.26 14.41 -13.62
N GLN A 111 -30.10 15.08 -13.65
CA GLN A 111 -29.97 16.37 -14.36
C GLN A 111 -29.55 16.07 -15.78
N PHE A 112 -30.26 16.66 -16.75
CA PHE A 112 -29.85 16.60 -18.14
C PHE A 112 -28.66 17.55 -18.37
N ASP A 113 -27.56 17.03 -18.92
CA ASP A 113 -26.37 17.81 -19.24
C ASP A 113 -26.48 18.35 -20.69
N GLY A 114 -27.01 19.53 -20.81
CA GLY A 114 -27.23 20.19 -22.12
C GLY A 114 -27.26 21.71 -22.00
N THR A 115 -27.15 22.36 -23.15
CA THR A 115 -27.26 23.79 -23.30
C THR A 115 -28.23 24.11 -24.43
N THR A 116 -28.53 25.40 -24.67
CA THR A 116 -29.34 25.82 -25.83
C THR A 116 -28.67 25.50 -27.17
N ALA A 117 -27.32 25.34 -27.19
CA ALA A 117 -26.55 24.98 -28.37
C ALA A 117 -26.29 23.46 -28.50
N VAL A 118 -26.23 22.76 -27.39
CA VAL A 118 -25.98 21.31 -27.33
C VAL A 118 -27.12 20.63 -26.55
N PRO A 119 -28.06 19.97 -27.22
CA PRO A 119 -29.18 19.35 -26.56
C PRO A 119 -28.74 18.17 -25.70
N ALA A 120 -29.42 17.94 -24.58
CA ALA A 120 -29.16 16.79 -23.70
C ALA A 120 -29.51 15.45 -24.36
N GLU A 121 -30.46 15.39 -25.29
CA GLU A 121 -30.67 14.23 -26.16
C GLU A 121 -29.55 14.19 -27.20
N VAL A 122 -28.57 13.33 -26.95
CA VAL A 122 -27.33 13.27 -27.74
C VAL A 122 -27.41 12.29 -28.90
N ALA A 123 -28.30 11.29 -28.81
CA ALA A 123 -28.50 10.35 -29.91
C ALA A 123 -29.85 9.64 -29.84
N ARG A 124 -30.23 9.02 -30.96
CA ARG A 124 -31.49 8.28 -31.09
C ARG A 124 -31.26 6.93 -31.77
N GLY A 125 -31.59 5.85 -31.07
CA GLY A 125 -31.74 4.51 -31.63
C GLY A 125 -33.15 4.30 -32.17
N LYS A 126 -33.40 3.10 -32.69
CA LYS A 126 -34.75 2.74 -33.22
C LYS A 126 -35.82 2.76 -32.12
N ASP A 127 -35.51 2.16 -30.99
CA ASP A 127 -36.49 1.89 -29.91
C ASP A 127 -36.11 2.59 -28.59
N TYR A 128 -35.08 3.48 -28.61
CA TYR A 128 -34.60 4.19 -27.42
C TYR A 128 -33.98 5.55 -27.81
N ARG A 129 -33.86 6.42 -26.82
CA ARG A 129 -33.15 7.70 -26.90
C ARG A 129 -31.94 7.69 -25.97
N VAL A 130 -30.93 8.50 -26.25
CA VAL A 130 -29.71 8.62 -25.44
C VAL A 130 -29.59 10.05 -24.94
N PHE A 131 -29.43 10.22 -23.65
CA PHE A 131 -29.30 11.51 -23.00
C PHE A 131 -27.95 11.60 -22.27
N ALA A 132 -27.30 12.76 -22.34
CA ALA A 132 -26.22 13.10 -21.43
C ALA A 132 -26.82 13.52 -20.09
N VAL A 133 -26.36 12.89 -19.01
CA VAL A 133 -26.96 13.06 -17.68
C VAL A 133 -25.90 13.18 -16.58
N ARG A 134 -26.32 13.80 -15.48
CA ARG A 134 -25.55 13.96 -14.25
C ARG A 134 -26.44 13.62 -13.06
N TRP A 135 -25.83 13.06 -12.00
CA TRP A 135 -26.52 12.79 -10.74
C TRP A 135 -25.61 13.03 -9.54
N PRO A 136 -26.13 13.57 -8.42
CA PRO A 136 -25.33 13.83 -7.23
C PRO A 136 -24.89 12.52 -6.56
N VAL A 137 -23.68 12.51 -6.02
CA VAL A 137 -23.14 11.41 -5.22
C VAL A 137 -22.86 11.90 -3.81
N PHE A 138 -22.06 12.97 -3.67
CA PHE A 138 -21.80 13.70 -2.45
C PHE A 138 -22.20 15.17 -2.64
N ASP A 139 -22.16 15.97 -1.60
CA ASP A 139 -22.51 17.40 -1.69
C ASP A 139 -21.69 18.17 -2.75
N ASP A 140 -20.46 17.70 -2.99
CA ASP A 140 -19.48 18.35 -3.89
C ASP A 140 -19.03 17.45 -5.05
N VAL A 141 -19.60 16.25 -5.22
CA VAL A 141 -19.24 15.29 -6.28
C VAL A 141 -20.48 14.78 -6.99
N ASP A 142 -20.53 15.00 -8.28
CA ASP A 142 -21.48 14.39 -9.18
C ASP A 142 -20.90 13.16 -9.89
N ALA A 143 -21.75 12.22 -10.26
CA ALA A 143 -21.46 11.28 -11.32
C ALA A 143 -22.07 11.78 -12.64
N GLU A 144 -21.43 11.46 -13.76
CA GLU A 144 -21.85 11.84 -15.09
C GLU A 144 -21.83 10.64 -16.03
N GLY A 145 -22.64 10.69 -17.08
CA GLY A 145 -22.67 9.61 -18.04
C GLY A 145 -23.78 9.72 -19.08
N LEU A 146 -24.20 8.57 -19.60
CA LEU A 146 -25.28 8.48 -20.58
C LEU A 146 -26.45 7.65 -20.00
N LEU A 147 -27.67 8.17 -20.21
CA LEU A 147 -28.91 7.43 -20.02
C LEU A 147 -29.43 6.97 -21.39
N LEU A 148 -29.57 5.65 -21.59
CA LEU A 148 -30.22 5.04 -22.72
C LEU A 148 -31.66 4.70 -22.28
N GLU A 149 -32.62 5.51 -22.70
CA GLU A 149 -34.02 5.48 -22.28
C GLU A 149 -34.89 4.79 -23.33
N PRO A 150 -35.56 3.64 -23.03
CA PRO A 150 -36.44 2.98 -23.98
C PRO A 150 -37.69 3.83 -24.27
N ASN A 151 -38.26 3.70 -25.46
CA ASN A 151 -39.48 4.44 -25.86
C ASN A 151 -40.75 3.96 -25.12
N GLY A 152 -40.69 2.91 -24.33
CA GLY A 152 -41.79 2.36 -23.54
C GLY A 152 -41.38 2.09 -22.10
N THR A 153 -42.24 1.44 -21.31
CA THR A 153 -41.92 1.06 -19.93
C THR A 153 -40.66 0.18 -19.87
N PRO A 154 -39.68 0.54 -19.05
CA PRO A 154 -38.44 -0.25 -18.91
C PRO A 154 -38.71 -1.67 -18.44
N ARG A 155 -38.15 -2.66 -19.13
CA ARG A 155 -38.23 -4.08 -18.75
C ARG A 155 -37.31 -4.43 -17.59
N ALA A 156 -36.18 -3.74 -17.47
CA ALA A 156 -35.24 -3.74 -16.37
C ALA A 156 -34.50 -2.41 -16.33
N ARG A 157 -33.90 -2.08 -15.20
CA ARG A 157 -32.99 -0.94 -14.99
C ARG A 157 -31.59 -1.45 -14.76
N ILE A 158 -30.64 -1.05 -15.62
CA ILE A 158 -29.28 -1.61 -15.59
C ILE A 158 -28.26 -0.48 -15.49
N VAL A 159 -27.36 -0.55 -14.50
CA VAL A 159 -26.13 0.25 -14.55
C VAL A 159 -25.10 -0.55 -15.35
N ALA A 160 -24.75 -0.06 -16.53
CA ALA A 160 -23.78 -0.69 -17.43
C ALA A 160 -22.42 0.03 -17.30
N ILE A 161 -21.47 -0.61 -16.66
CA ILE A 161 -20.23 0.02 -16.21
C ILE A 161 -19.09 -0.34 -17.17
N PRO A 162 -18.47 0.64 -17.85
CA PRO A 162 -17.36 0.41 -18.80
C PRO A 162 -16.09 -0.02 -18.06
N ASP A 163 -15.08 -0.46 -18.82
CA ASP A 163 -13.71 -0.41 -18.33
C ASP A 163 -13.25 1.06 -18.18
N ALA A 164 -12.25 1.29 -17.33
CA ALA A 164 -11.78 2.64 -17.04
C ALA A 164 -11.37 3.46 -18.27
N ASP A 165 -10.82 2.79 -19.32
CA ASP A 165 -10.38 3.45 -20.53
C ASP A 165 -11.45 3.53 -21.63
N TRP A 166 -12.70 3.15 -21.31
CA TRP A 166 -13.83 3.24 -22.23
C TRP A 166 -14.79 4.36 -21.81
N SER A 167 -15.03 5.30 -22.71
CA SER A 167 -16.09 6.28 -22.46
C SER A 167 -17.49 5.63 -22.56
N PRO A 168 -18.51 6.20 -21.92
CA PRO A 168 -19.89 5.76 -22.10
C PRO A 168 -20.33 5.70 -23.57
N GLU A 169 -19.82 6.58 -24.40
CA GLU A 169 -20.09 6.64 -25.84
C GLU A 169 -19.65 5.37 -26.57
N VAL A 170 -18.53 4.79 -26.18
CA VAL A 170 -18.03 3.55 -26.76
C VAL A 170 -19.03 2.41 -26.51
N LEU A 171 -19.55 2.28 -25.28
CA LEU A 171 -20.55 1.26 -24.93
C LEU A 171 -21.94 1.54 -25.53
N ALA A 172 -22.26 2.80 -25.76
CA ALA A 172 -23.53 3.21 -26.38
C ALA A 172 -23.49 3.10 -27.92
N GLY A 173 -22.32 2.83 -28.52
CA GLY A 173 -22.15 2.74 -29.98
C GLY A 173 -22.12 4.10 -30.68
N LEU A 174 -21.75 5.17 -29.95
CA LEU A 174 -21.61 6.55 -30.44
C LEU A 174 -20.17 6.92 -30.80
N SER A 175 -19.21 6.14 -30.32
CA SER A 175 -17.79 6.32 -30.64
C SER A 175 -17.18 5.00 -31.03
N PRO A 176 -16.16 4.99 -31.93
CA PRO A 176 -15.39 3.79 -32.23
C PRO A 176 -14.55 3.37 -31.03
N GLY A 177 -14.00 2.17 -31.05
CA GLY A 177 -13.07 1.67 -30.00
C GLY A 177 -13.36 0.25 -29.57
N VAL A 178 -14.59 -0.25 -29.74
CA VAL A 178 -14.95 -1.64 -29.44
C VAL A 178 -15.83 -2.24 -30.54
N ASP A 179 -15.76 -3.57 -30.66
CA ASP A 179 -16.66 -4.33 -31.52
C ASP A 179 -18.12 -4.08 -31.11
N PRO A 180 -19.09 -3.93 -32.07
CA PRO A 180 -20.49 -3.81 -31.75
C PRO A 180 -21.03 -4.91 -30.86
N ALA A 181 -20.50 -6.12 -30.94
CA ALA A 181 -20.85 -7.23 -30.06
C ALA A 181 -20.43 -7.01 -28.59
N ALA A 182 -19.47 -6.12 -28.31
CA ALA A 182 -19.04 -5.75 -26.95
C ALA A 182 -19.77 -4.50 -26.42
N GLN A 183 -20.62 -3.84 -27.22
CA GLN A 183 -21.40 -2.67 -26.82
C GLN A 183 -22.62 -3.09 -25.96
N PHE A 184 -22.35 -3.71 -24.80
CA PHE A 184 -23.39 -4.34 -24.00
C PHE A 184 -24.43 -3.34 -23.44
N ALA A 185 -24.10 -2.07 -23.20
CA ALA A 185 -25.05 -1.06 -22.78
C ALA A 185 -26.11 -0.79 -23.90
N ARG A 186 -25.61 -0.60 -25.15
CA ARG A 186 -26.47 -0.44 -26.32
C ARG A 186 -27.39 -1.66 -26.49
N ARG A 187 -26.84 -2.87 -26.46
CA ARG A 187 -27.58 -4.12 -26.67
C ARG A 187 -28.65 -4.35 -25.61
N LEU A 188 -28.39 -3.97 -24.34
CA LEU A 188 -29.39 -3.99 -23.28
C LEU A 188 -30.52 -2.97 -23.53
N ALA A 189 -30.17 -1.73 -24.00
CA ALA A 189 -31.18 -0.74 -24.35
C ALA A 189 -32.04 -1.19 -25.54
N GLU A 190 -31.44 -1.80 -26.57
CA GLU A 190 -32.15 -2.42 -27.70
C GLU A 190 -33.08 -3.57 -27.27
N SER A 191 -32.85 -4.15 -26.09
CA SER A 191 -33.72 -5.16 -25.47
C SER A 191 -34.83 -4.58 -24.59
N GLY A 192 -34.98 -3.23 -24.58
CA GLY A 192 -36.02 -2.53 -23.82
C GLY A 192 -35.62 -2.25 -22.35
N CYS A 193 -34.35 -2.31 -22.00
CA CYS A 193 -33.87 -1.90 -20.69
C CYS A 193 -33.61 -0.39 -20.66
N GLN A 194 -33.89 0.26 -19.52
CA GLN A 194 -33.34 1.56 -19.17
C GLN A 194 -31.90 1.37 -18.68
N VAL A 195 -30.93 1.99 -19.35
CA VAL A 195 -29.51 1.73 -19.08
C VAL A 195 -28.80 3.02 -18.72
N LEU A 196 -28.16 3.07 -17.57
CA LEU A 196 -27.30 4.17 -17.14
C LEU A 196 -25.84 3.76 -17.24
N VAL A 197 -25.03 4.56 -17.97
CA VAL A 197 -23.60 4.26 -18.22
C VAL A 197 -22.76 5.35 -17.59
N PRO A 198 -22.09 5.11 -16.43
CA PRO A 198 -21.27 6.12 -15.77
C PRO A 198 -19.92 6.33 -16.47
N VAL A 199 -19.35 7.51 -16.29
CA VAL A 199 -17.93 7.80 -16.56
C VAL A 199 -17.10 7.28 -15.41
N LEU A 200 -16.03 6.56 -15.72
CA LEU A 200 -14.97 6.20 -14.78
C LEU A 200 -13.72 7.05 -15.01
N ILE A 201 -12.92 7.24 -13.98
CA ILE A 201 -11.59 7.85 -14.10
C ILE A 201 -10.69 6.88 -14.87
N ASP A 202 -10.05 7.37 -15.92
CA ASP A 202 -9.22 6.56 -16.82
C ASP A 202 -7.80 6.30 -16.27
N ARG A 203 -7.01 5.54 -17.04
CA ARG A 203 -5.62 5.22 -16.73
C ARG A 203 -4.61 6.15 -17.40
N SER A 204 -5.06 7.22 -18.08
CA SER A 204 -4.14 8.23 -18.62
C SER A 204 -3.48 9.03 -17.50
N ASP A 205 -2.45 9.81 -17.83
CA ASP A 205 -1.63 10.57 -16.90
C ASP A 205 -1.64 12.09 -17.20
N THR A 206 -2.52 12.52 -18.07
CA THR A 206 -2.54 13.88 -18.67
C THR A 206 -2.66 14.98 -17.61
N TRP A 207 -3.49 14.78 -16.58
CA TRP A 207 -3.79 15.79 -15.55
C TRP A 207 -3.15 15.48 -14.20
N SER A 208 -2.50 14.31 -14.07
CA SER A 208 -1.81 13.98 -12.84
C SER A 208 -0.57 14.85 -12.64
N GLY A 209 -0.38 15.39 -11.43
CA GLY A 209 0.84 16.07 -11.05
C GLY A 209 0.70 17.58 -10.88
N ILE A 210 1.86 18.20 -10.67
CA ILE A 210 1.99 19.64 -10.45
C ILE A 210 2.82 20.22 -11.61
N PRO A 211 2.30 21.19 -12.35
CA PRO A 211 3.03 21.79 -13.47
C PRO A 211 4.41 22.31 -13.05
N GLY A 212 5.44 21.97 -13.83
CA GLY A 212 6.82 22.40 -13.59
C GLY A 212 7.56 21.64 -12.50
N MET A 213 6.93 20.68 -11.83
CA MET A 213 7.60 19.83 -10.82
C MET A 213 7.94 18.46 -11.39
N ARG A 214 9.19 18.02 -11.12
CA ARG A 214 9.62 16.66 -11.46
C ARG A 214 8.99 15.66 -10.49
N MET A 215 8.30 14.67 -11.04
CA MET A 215 7.58 13.67 -10.26
C MET A 215 7.65 12.28 -10.90
N THR A 216 7.06 11.28 -10.25
CA THR A 216 6.78 9.97 -10.87
C THR A 216 5.60 10.08 -11.83
N ASN A 217 5.62 9.31 -12.93
CA ASN A 217 4.51 9.29 -13.86
C ASN A 217 3.38 8.41 -13.32
N GLN A 218 2.26 9.00 -12.99
CA GLN A 218 1.12 8.37 -12.34
C GLN A 218 -0.12 8.50 -13.20
N SER A 219 -0.90 7.42 -13.33
CA SER A 219 -2.22 7.52 -13.92
C SER A 219 -3.16 8.38 -13.06
N HIS A 220 -4.23 8.90 -13.65
CA HIS A 220 -5.28 9.64 -12.92
C HIS A 220 -5.82 8.81 -11.74
N ARG A 221 -6.02 7.50 -11.95
CA ARG A 221 -6.47 6.57 -10.90
C ARG A 221 -5.48 6.47 -9.75
N GLU A 222 -4.18 6.39 -10.02
CA GLU A 222 -3.14 6.36 -8.99
C GLU A 222 -3.04 7.69 -8.24
N TRP A 223 -3.17 8.81 -8.95
CA TRP A 223 -3.14 10.15 -8.36
C TRP A 223 -4.23 10.33 -7.29
N ILE A 224 -5.47 9.96 -7.63
CA ILE A 224 -6.59 10.01 -6.68
C ILE A 224 -6.38 8.98 -5.55
N PHE A 225 -5.93 7.75 -5.89
CA PHE A 225 -5.67 6.70 -4.90
C PHE A 225 -4.71 7.16 -3.82
N ARG A 226 -3.56 7.74 -4.18
CA ARG A 226 -2.53 8.13 -3.22
C ARG A 226 -3.05 9.08 -2.15
N MET A 227 -3.75 10.14 -2.53
CA MET A 227 -4.29 11.09 -1.56
C MET A 227 -5.50 10.53 -0.79
N ALA A 228 -6.34 9.76 -1.44
CA ALA A 228 -7.53 9.19 -0.83
C ALA A 228 -7.20 8.15 0.26
N TYR A 229 -6.15 7.35 0.03
CA TYR A 229 -5.73 6.28 0.92
C TYR A 229 -5.42 6.77 2.33
N GLU A 230 -4.70 7.88 2.47
CA GLU A 230 -4.38 8.52 3.75
C GLU A 230 -5.63 8.98 4.53
N SER A 231 -6.74 9.27 3.83
CA SER A 231 -8.00 9.68 4.45
C SER A 231 -8.99 8.52 4.69
N GLY A 232 -8.54 7.27 4.54
CA GLY A 232 -9.39 6.09 4.64
C GLY A 232 -10.41 5.98 3.50
N ARG A 233 -10.05 6.52 2.32
CA ARG A 233 -10.83 6.44 1.09
C ARG A 233 -10.02 5.72 0.02
N HIS A 234 -10.73 5.41 -1.06
CA HIS A 234 -10.12 4.73 -2.19
C HIS A 234 -10.87 5.10 -3.46
N ILE A 235 -10.19 5.19 -4.61
CA ILE A 235 -10.86 5.47 -5.89
C ILE A 235 -11.96 4.46 -6.19
N ILE A 236 -11.74 3.18 -5.86
CA ILE A 236 -12.77 2.12 -5.99
C ILE A 236 -14.00 2.48 -5.15
N GLY A 237 -13.82 2.95 -3.92
CA GLY A 237 -14.91 3.35 -3.04
C GLY A 237 -15.71 4.53 -3.58
N TYR A 238 -15.04 5.52 -4.17
CA TYR A 238 -15.73 6.63 -4.84
C TYR A 238 -16.56 6.16 -6.03
N GLU A 239 -15.99 5.33 -6.91
CA GLU A 239 -16.69 4.82 -8.08
C GLU A 239 -17.82 3.84 -7.73
N VAL A 240 -17.65 2.99 -6.71
CA VAL A 240 -18.74 2.17 -6.18
C VAL A 240 -19.90 3.05 -5.71
N GLN A 241 -19.62 4.15 -5.01
CA GLN A 241 -20.68 5.06 -4.54
C GLN A 241 -21.38 5.80 -5.69
N LYS A 242 -20.69 6.10 -6.82
CA LYS A 242 -21.33 6.60 -8.05
C LYS A 242 -22.33 5.58 -8.62
N VAL A 243 -21.97 4.29 -8.62
CA VAL A 243 -22.84 3.20 -9.06
C VAL A 243 -24.03 3.05 -8.11
N LEU A 244 -23.79 3.09 -6.79
CA LEU A 244 -24.86 2.98 -5.79
C LEU A 244 -25.83 4.18 -5.82
N ALA A 245 -25.34 5.40 -6.13
CA ALA A 245 -26.19 6.56 -6.36
C ALA A 245 -27.12 6.38 -7.59
N ALA A 246 -26.62 5.72 -8.64
CA ALA A 246 -27.45 5.33 -9.78
C ALA A 246 -28.53 4.28 -9.38
N VAL A 247 -28.17 3.34 -8.50
CA VAL A 247 -29.15 2.38 -7.92
C VAL A 247 -30.17 3.10 -7.04
N ASP A 248 -29.78 4.13 -6.28
CA ASP A 248 -30.67 4.98 -5.49
C ASP A 248 -31.71 5.66 -6.39
N TRP A 249 -31.29 6.23 -7.54
CA TRP A 249 -32.19 6.79 -8.52
C TRP A 249 -33.15 5.74 -9.12
N PHE A 250 -32.66 4.58 -9.52
CA PHE A 250 -33.50 3.50 -10.04
C PHE A 250 -34.52 3.02 -9.02
N ALA A 251 -34.15 2.97 -7.75
CA ALA A 251 -35.08 2.62 -6.68
C ALA A 251 -36.18 3.70 -6.50
N HIS A 252 -35.82 4.99 -6.69
CA HIS A 252 -36.81 6.07 -6.70
C HIS A 252 -37.79 5.94 -7.88
N GLU A 253 -37.28 5.72 -9.09
CA GLU A 253 -38.11 5.49 -10.29
C GLU A 253 -39.05 4.27 -10.16
N ASN A 254 -38.62 3.26 -9.39
CA ASN A 254 -39.40 2.06 -9.13
C ASN A 254 -40.67 2.31 -8.29
N VAL A 255 -40.80 3.47 -7.64
CA VAL A 255 -42.00 3.87 -6.94
C VAL A 255 -43.16 4.11 -7.94
N ALA A 256 -42.84 4.68 -9.11
CA ALA A 256 -43.81 4.93 -10.17
C ALA A 256 -44.03 3.69 -11.07
N HIS A 257 -42.96 3.04 -11.48
CA HIS A 257 -42.94 1.91 -12.40
C HIS A 257 -41.92 0.88 -11.98
N ALA A 258 -42.34 -0.17 -11.29
CA ALA A 258 -41.44 -1.20 -10.79
C ALA A 258 -40.76 -1.98 -11.94
N ALA A 259 -39.44 -2.04 -11.91
CA ALA A 259 -38.63 -2.86 -12.80
C ALA A 259 -37.42 -3.42 -12.01
N PRO A 260 -36.97 -4.64 -12.28
CA PRO A 260 -35.79 -5.21 -11.59
C PRO A 260 -34.55 -4.40 -11.91
N ILE A 261 -33.69 -4.24 -10.89
CA ILE A 261 -32.42 -3.51 -11.00
C ILE A 261 -31.27 -4.53 -11.16
N GLY A 262 -30.40 -4.30 -12.15
CA GLY A 262 -29.18 -5.07 -12.37
C GLY A 262 -27.96 -4.18 -12.53
N VAL A 263 -26.79 -4.78 -12.40
CA VAL A 263 -25.51 -4.17 -12.76
C VAL A 263 -24.75 -5.06 -13.73
N ALA A 264 -24.07 -4.48 -14.70
CA ALA A 264 -23.23 -5.20 -15.65
C ALA A 264 -21.94 -4.43 -15.88
N GLY A 265 -20.79 -5.07 -15.78
CA GLY A 265 -19.53 -4.36 -15.93
C GLY A 265 -18.41 -5.17 -16.55
N TYR A 266 -17.47 -4.46 -17.17
CA TYR A 266 -16.28 -5.05 -17.80
C TYR A 266 -15.00 -4.42 -17.22
N GLY A 267 -13.98 -5.24 -16.96
CA GLY A 267 -12.70 -4.78 -16.45
C GLY A 267 -12.84 -4.08 -15.10
N GLU A 268 -12.48 -2.79 -14.99
CA GLU A 268 -12.78 -1.99 -13.78
C GLU A 268 -14.27 -1.94 -13.50
N GLY A 269 -15.09 -1.81 -14.54
CA GLY A 269 -16.54 -1.88 -14.37
C GLY A 269 -17.01 -3.23 -13.85
N GLY A 270 -16.33 -4.34 -14.20
CA GLY A 270 -16.59 -5.67 -13.65
C GLY A 270 -16.30 -5.75 -12.15
N LEU A 271 -15.17 -5.17 -11.72
CA LEU A 271 -14.85 -4.99 -10.31
C LEU A 271 -15.96 -4.23 -9.58
N LEU A 272 -16.36 -3.07 -10.13
CA LEU A 272 -17.37 -2.20 -9.52
C LEU A 272 -18.75 -2.89 -9.48
N ALA A 273 -19.10 -3.66 -10.50
CA ALA A 273 -20.37 -4.42 -10.53
C ALA A 273 -20.42 -5.47 -9.41
N LEU A 274 -19.33 -6.24 -9.20
CA LEU A 274 -19.23 -7.20 -8.11
C LEU A 274 -19.32 -6.50 -6.74
N TYR A 275 -18.58 -5.41 -6.56
CA TYR A 275 -18.53 -4.69 -5.29
C TYR A 275 -19.85 -4.01 -4.95
N ALA A 276 -20.48 -3.34 -5.92
CA ALA A 276 -21.79 -2.72 -5.74
C ALA A 276 -22.86 -3.75 -5.40
N ALA A 277 -22.93 -4.88 -6.13
CA ALA A 277 -23.89 -5.94 -5.86
C ALA A 277 -23.66 -6.63 -4.49
N SER A 278 -22.41 -6.74 -4.04
CA SER A 278 -22.10 -7.30 -2.71
C SER A 278 -22.55 -6.38 -1.57
N LEU A 279 -22.60 -5.06 -1.80
CA LEU A 279 -22.96 -4.05 -0.80
C LEU A 279 -24.44 -3.68 -0.79
N ASP A 280 -25.17 -3.82 -1.91
CA ASP A 280 -26.54 -3.36 -2.06
C ASP A 280 -27.48 -4.48 -2.50
N GLU A 281 -28.42 -4.82 -1.63
CA GLU A 281 -29.39 -5.91 -1.87
C GLU A 281 -30.47 -5.58 -2.91
N ARG A 282 -30.63 -4.31 -3.28
CA ARG A 282 -31.57 -3.87 -4.33
C ARG A 282 -31.11 -4.30 -5.72
N VAL A 283 -29.81 -4.60 -5.90
CA VAL A 283 -29.26 -5.15 -7.14
C VAL A 283 -29.68 -6.62 -7.24
N GLY A 284 -30.67 -6.93 -8.08
CA GLY A 284 -31.24 -8.27 -8.22
C GLY A 284 -30.34 -9.28 -8.96
N ALA A 285 -29.47 -8.81 -9.87
CA ALA A 285 -28.46 -9.64 -10.54
C ALA A 285 -27.26 -8.80 -10.97
N ALA A 286 -26.07 -9.42 -11.02
CA ALA A 286 -24.85 -8.78 -11.49
C ALA A 286 -24.15 -9.60 -12.59
N LEU A 287 -23.66 -8.93 -13.63
CA LEU A 287 -22.78 -9.48 -14.65
C LEU A 287 -21.37 -8.89 -14.47
N VAL A 288 -20.39 -9.77 -14.25
CA VAL A 288 -18.99 -9.44 -14.05
C VAL A 288 -18.18 -10.04 -15.20
N SER A 289 -17.74 -9.20 -16.11
CA SER A 289 -16.97 -9.62 -17.30
C SER A 289 -15.52 -9.13 -17.21
N GLY A 290 -14.58 -9.98 -17.60
CA GLY A 290 -13.16 -9.63 -17.70
C GLY A 290 -12.51 -9.13 -16.41
N TYR A 291 -12.92 -9.66 -15.24
CA TYR A 291 -12.36 -9.25 -13.94
C TYR A 291 -12.14 -10.41 -12.96
N PHE A 292 -13.08 -11.33 -12.84
CA PHE A 292 -13.14 -12.33 -11.79
C PHE A 292 -11.96 -13.31 -11.82
N GLN A 293 -11.21 -13.42 -10.71
CA GLN A 293 -10.07 -14.34 -10.57
C GLN A 293 -9.61 -14.43 -9.10
N SER A 294 -8.66 -15.33 -8.79
CA SER A 294 -7.97 -15.32 -7.49
C SER A 294 -7.26 -13.98 -7.24
N ARG A 295 -7.39 -13.46 -6.02
CA ARG A 295 -6.78 -12.19 -5.58
C ARG A 295 -5.42 -12.35 -4.88
N GLU A 296 -4.88 -13.54 -4.77
CA GLU A 296 -3.59 -13.78 -4.10
C GLU A 296 -2.41 -13.00 -4.72
N LYS A 297 -2.52 -12.69 -6.01
CA LYS A 297 -1.51 -11.90 -6.74
C LYS A 297 -1.92 -10.44 -6.95
N LEU A 298 -2.87 -9.93 -6.17
CA LEU A 298 -3.37 -8.55 -6.26
C LEU A 298 -2.24 -7.49 -6.25
N TRP A 299 -1.16 -7.74 -5.53
CA TRP A 299 0.00 -6.87 -5.47
C TRP A 299 0.72 -6.65 -6.82
N ARG A 300 0.47 -7.50 -7.83
CA ARG A 300 0.99 -7.33 -9.21
C ARG A 300 0.15 -6.41 -10.06
N GLU A 301 -1.12 -6.22 -9.71
CA GLU A 301 -2.05 -5.34 -10.41
C GLU A 301 -1.69 -3.87 -10.15
N PRO A 302 -2.28 -2.89 -10.84
CA PRO A 302 -2.06 -1.48 -10.56
C PRO A 302 -2.27 -1.14 -9.08
N ILE A 303 -1.43 -0.24 -8.53
CA ILE A 303 -1.44 0.07 -7.09
C ILE A 303 -2.83 0.55 -6.60
N TYR A 304 -3.59 1.23 -7.44
CA TYR A 304 -4.96 1.67 -7.14
C TYR A 304 -5.99 0.53 -7.04
N ARG A 305 -5.58 -0.74 -7.18
CA ARG A 305 -6.40 -1.93 -6.84
C ARG A 305 -6.00 -2.56 -5.50
N ASN A 306 -4.91 -2.09 -4.89
CA ASN A 306 -4.38 -2.67 -3.66
C ASN A 306 -5.16 -2.17 -2.44
N LEU A 307 -6.04 -3.01 -1.89
CA LEU A 307 -6.91 -2.71 -0.75
C LEU A 307 -6.31 -3.20 0.56
N TRP A 308 -6.31 -2.34 1.58
CA TRP A 308 -5.83 -2.65 2.92
C TRP A 308 -6.69 -3.72 3.59
N GLY A 309 -6.10 -4.87 3.89
CA GLY A 309 -6.74 -5.96 4.63
C GLY A 309 -7.68 -6.85 3.81
N LEU A 310 -7.82 -6.66 2.48
CA LEU A 310 -8.78 -7.41 1.66
C LEU A 310 -8.67 -8.92 1.90
N LEU A 311 -7.46 -9.50 1.77
CA LEU A 311 -7.26 -10.95 1.85
C LEU A 311 -7.38 -11.53 3.26
N ARG A 312 -7.63 -10.72 4.27
CA ARG A 312 -7.97 -11.26 5.61
C ARG A 312 -9.39 -11.82 5.65
N GLU A 313 -10.33 -11.19 4.93
CA GLU A 313 -11.74 -11.53 5.00
C GLU A 313 -12.38 -11.76 3.63
N PHE A 314 -11.83 -11.19 2.55
CA PHE A 314 -12.48 -11.16 1.25
C PHE A 314 -11.53 -11.56 0.12
N ASP A 315 -12.11 -12.18 -0.87
CA ASP A 315 -11.66 -12.36 -2.24
C ASP A 315 -12.91 -12.31 -3.13
N ASP A 316 -12.77 -12.51 -4.43
CA ASP A 316 -13.91 -12.42 -5.33
C ASP A 316 -15.02 -13.42 -4.97
N MET A 317 -14.65 -14.60 -4.43
CA MET A 317 -15.63 -15.60 -3.99
C MET A 317 -16.34 -15.24 -2.69
N GLN A 318 -15.62 -14.64 -1.75
CA GLN A 318 -16.25 -14.15 -0.52
C GLN A 318 -17.22 -13.01 -0.81
N LEU A 319 -16.92 -12.17 -1.81
CA LEU A 319 -17.83 -11.14 -2.30
C LEU A 319 -19.04 -11.74 -3.05
N ALA A 320 -18.82 -12.78 -3.87
CA ALA A 320 -19.91 -13.53 -4.50
C ALA A 320 -20.88 -14.12 -3.47
N SER A 321 -20.37 -14.56 -2.32
CA SER A 321 -21.21 -15.05 -1.21
C SER A 321 -22.08 -13.95 -0.60
N LEU A 322 -21.66 -12.69 -0.61
CA LEU A 322 -22.46 -11.54 -0.17
C LEU A 322 -23.55 -11.16 -1.20
N VAL A 323 -23.38 -11.54 -2.46
CA VAL A 323 -24.43 -11.39 -3.48
C VAL A 323 -25.54 -12.41 -3.29
N ALA A 324 -25.24 -13.62 -2.80
CA ALA A 324 -26.22 -14.69 -2.60
C ALA A 324 -27.43 -14.22 -1.72
N PRO A 325 -28.67 -14.70 -2.00
CA PRO A 325 -29.07 -15.69 -3.03
C PRO A 325 -29.30 -15.09 -4.43
N ARG A 326 -29.02 -13.82 -4.63
CA ARG A 326 -29.16 -13.11 -5.92
C ARG A 326 -28.13 -13.66 -6.92
N ALA A 327 -28.44 -13.56 -8.21
CA ALA A 327 -27.58 -14.14 -9.24
C ALA A 327 -26.31 -13.31 -9.49
N LEU A 328 -25.18 -14.00 -9.59
CA LEU A 328 -23.93 -13.46 -10.08
C LEU A 328 -23.53 -14.22 -11.36
N ILE A 329 -23.48 -13.53 -12.48
CA ILE A 329 -23.01 -14.06 -13.75
C ILE A 329 -21.53 -13.65 -13.89
N VAL A 330 -20.63 -14.62 -13.89
CA VAL A 330 -19.21 -14.42 -14.17
C VAL A 330 -18.94 -14.78 -15.63
N GLU A 331 -18.56 -13.79 -16.42
CA GLU A 331 -18.15 -14.01 -17.80
C GLU A 331 -16.63 -14.08 -17.92
N ALA A 332 -16.12 -15.28 -18.20
CA ALA A 332 -14.73 -15.46 -18.57
C ALA A 332 -14.54 -14.94 -20.02
N SER A 333 -14.02 -13.74 -20.14
CA SER A 333 -13.68 -13.04 -21.38
C SER A 333 -12.27 -12.47 -21.30
N ARG A 334 -11.78 -11.85 -22.37
CA ARG A 334 -10.50 -11.14 -22.34
C ARG A 334 -10.57 -9.99 -21.32
N PHE A 335 -9.57 -9.88 -20.46
CA PHE A 335 -9.41 -8.72 -19.55
C PHE A 335 -8.90 -7.50 -20.32
N PRO A 336 -9.14 -6.28 -19.83
CA PRO A 336 -8.42 -5.12 -20.34
C PRO A 336 -6.94 -5.25 -19.93
N GLU A 337 -6.08 -5.54 -20.92
CA GLU A 337 -4.66 -5.78 -20.64
C GLU A 337 -3.93 -4.46 -20.41
N VAL A 338 -3.18 -4.39 -19.30
CA VAL A 338 -2.37 -3.24 -18.91
C VAL A 338 -0.94 -3.72 -18.71
N ALA A 339 -0.01 -3.13 -19.46
CA ALA A 339 1.39 -3.57 -19.44
C ALA A 339 2.15 -3.15 -18.17
N GLY A 340 1.67 -2.12 -17.47
CA GLY A 340 2.28 -1.55 -16.28
C GLY A 340 1.84 -0.11 -16.05
N PRO A 341 2.49 0.60 -15.11
CA PRO A 341 2.24 2.03 -14.93
C PRO A 341 2.64 2.83 -16.17
N PRO A 342 2.20 4.08 -16.30
CA PRO A 342 2.63 4.96 -17.38
C PRO A 342 4.15 5.03 -17.47
N ALA A 343 4.69 5.02 -18.70
CA ALA A 343 6.12 5.03 -18.95
C ALA A 343 6.79 6.30 -18.40
N SER A 344 8.04 6.18 -17.97
CA SER A 344 8.84 7.36 -17.59
C SER A 344 9.11 8.26 -18.79
N THR A 345 9.16 9.57 -18.55
CA THR A 345 9.56 10.59 -19.51
C THR A 345 10.76 11.38 -18.96
N PRO A 346 11.40 12.27 -19.74
CA PRO A 346 12.46 13.12 -19.21
C PRO A 346 12.05 13.94 -17.97
N GLU A 347 10.76 14.35 -17.89
CA GLU A 347 10.21 15.15 -16.81
C GLU A 347 9.60 14.28 -15.69
N ARG A 348 9.23 13.03 -15.99
CA ARG A 348 8.52 12.14 -15.07
C ARG A 348 9.24 10.79 -14.91
N ARG A 349 9.61 10.47 -13.68
CA ARG A 349 10.24 9.17 -13.31
C ARG A 349 9.23 8.02 -13.42
N GLY A 350 9.71 6.77 -13.40
CA GLY A 350 8.85 5.60 -13.31
C GLY A 350 8.00 5.59 -12.03
N ALA A 351 6.76 5.12 -12.14
CA ALA A 351 5.82 4.97 -11.03
C ALA A 351 5.90 3.58 -10.37
N ALA A 352 4.89 3.25 -9.55
CA ALA A 352 4.84 2.01 -8.78
C ALA A 352 4.81 0.75 -9.68
N PRO A 353 5.83 -0.12 -9.63
CA PRO A 353 5.81 -1.40 -10.34
C PRO A 353 4.87 -2.40 -9.62
N SER A 354 4.43 -3.52 -10.18
CA SER A 354 4.49 -3.90 -11.57
C SER A 354 3.28 -3.39 -12.37
N GLY A 355 2.13 -3.20 -11.74
CA GLY A 355 0.96 -2.52 -12.30
C GLY A 355 0.32 -3.21 -13.51
N GLN A 356 0.40 -4.54 -13.61
CA GLN A 356 -0.05 -5.30 -14.78
C GLN A 356 -1.45 -5.88 -14.59
N ILE A 357 -2.25 -5.83 -15.64
CA ILE A 357 -3.50 -6.59 -15.75
C ILE A 357 -3.34 -7.53 -16.96
N VAL A 358 -3.53 -8.81 -16.72
CA VAL A 358 -3.44 -9.85 -17.75
C VAL A 358 -4.64 -10.78 -17.69
N THR A 359 -5.09 -11.27 -18.83
CA THR A 359 -6.16 -12.27 -18.90
C THR A 359 -5.69 -13.59 -18.26
N PRO A 360 -6.32 -14.05 -17.16
CA PRO A 360 -5.92 -15.31 -16.54
C PRO A 360 -6.29 -16.53 -17.39
N PRO A 361 -5.65 -17.69 -17.18
CA PRO A 361 -6.10 -18.96 -17.74
C PRO A 361 -7.55 -19.27 -17.29
N LEU A 362 -8.37 -19.81 -18.19
CA LEU A 362 -9.77 -20.16 -17.89
C LEU A 362 -9.90 -21.11 -16.69
N ASP A 363 -8.99 -22.06 -16.55
CA ASP A 363 -9.00 -23.01 -15.44
C ASP A 363 -8.73 -22.33 -14.08
N SER A 364 -8.02 -21.21 -14.06
CA SER A 364 -7.86 -20.39 -12.85
C SER A 364 -9.19 -19.75 -12.41
N ILE A 365 -10.00 -19.30 -13.39
CA ILE A 365 -11.34 -18.75 -13.11
C ILE A 365 -12.27 -19.86 -12.61
N ARG A 366 -12.25 -21.02 -13.27
CA ARG A 366 -13.04 -22.19 -12.85
C ARG A 366 -12.69 -22.62 -11.43
N SER A 367 -11.41 -22.80 -11.15
CA SER A 367 -10.94 -23.19 -9.81
C SER A 367 -11.39 -22.19 -8.72
N GLU A 368 -11.41 -20.91 -9.06
CA GLU A 368 -11.89 -19.87 -8.12
C GLU A 368 -13.39 -20.01 -7.85
N ILE A 369 -14.21 -20.28 -8.87
CA ILE A 369 -15.65 -20.49 -8.73
C ILE A 369 -15.94 -21.81 -7.99
N ASP A 370 -15.27 -22.90 -8.35
CA ASP A 370 -15.48 -24.22 -7.75
C ASP A 370 -15.14 -24.26 -6.26
N ARG A 371 -14.13 -23.45 -5.85
CA ARG A 371 -13.72 -23.35 -4.45
C ARG A 371 -14.82 -22.93 -3.49
N ALA A 372 -15.80 -22.16 -3.95
CA ALA A 372 -16.84 -21.60 -3.09
C ALA A 372 -18.14 -22.41 -3.07
N ASN A 373 -18.32 -23.36 -3.96
CA ASN A 373 -19.57 -24.14 -4.09
C ASN A 373 -20.83 -23.24 -4.02
N ALA A 374 -20.77 -22.06 -4.70
CA ALA A 374 -21.80 -21.03 -4.60
C ALA A 374 -22.88 -21.23 -5.67
N ALA A 375 -24.04 -21.73 -5.27
CA ALA A 375 -25.17 -22.02 -6.16
C ALA A 375 -25.71 -20.79 -6.92
N ASN A 376 -25.38 -19.58 -6.49
CA ASN A 376 -25.81 -18.34 -7.12
C ASN A 376 -24.87 -17.84 -8.23
N VAL A 377 -23.72 -18.49 -8.46
CA VAL A 377 -22.73 -18.08 -9.46
C VAL A 377 -22.89 -18.90 -10.74
N GLN A 378 -23.14 -18.22 -11.84
CA GLN A 378 -23.19 -18.81 -13.18
C GLN A 378 -21.97 -18.41 -13.99
N LEU A 379 -21.16 -19.39 -14.43
CA LEU A 379 -20.05 -19.15 -15.36
C LEU A 379 -20.54 -19.14 -16.81
N VAL A 380 -20.18 -18.09 -17.54
CA VAL A 380 -20.30 -17.99 -19.00
C VAL A 380 -18.90 -17.89 -19.58
N VAL A 381 -18.62 -18.64 -20.64
CA VAL A 381 -17.28 -18.67 -21.28
C VAL A 381 -17.37 -18.05 -22.66
N SER A 382 -16.85 -16.84 -22.81
CA SER A 382 -16.74 -16.16 -24.09
C SER A 382 -15.43 -16.51 -24.79
N GLY A 383 -15.49 -17.08 -26.02
CA GLY A 383 -14.31 -17.36 -26.85
C GLY A 383 -13.17 -18.12 -26.12
N GLY A 384 -13.53 -19.18 -25.37
CA GLY A 384 -12.54 -19.94 -24.60
C GLY A 384 -11.89 -19.16 -23.45
N GLY A 385 -12.54 -18.13 -22.93
CA GLY A 385 -12.03 -17.23 -21.88
C GLY A 385 -11.25 -16.04 -22.41
N ARG A 386 -11.18 -15.85 -23.72
CA ARG A 386 -10.50 -14.73 -24.39
C ARG A 386 -11.37 -14.00 -25.42
N GLY A 387 -12.68 -14.30 -25.43
CA GLY A 387 -13.64 -13.63 -26.30
C GLY A 387 -13.97 -12.21 -25.85
N LEU A 388 -14.86 -11.56 -26.58
CA LEU A 388 -15.34 -10.22 -26.27
C LEU A 388 -16.20 -10.23 -24.99
N PRO A 389 -16.20 -9.13 -24.22
CA PRO A 389 -17.08 -8.98 -23.06
C PRO A 389 -18.52 -8.73 -23.46
N GLY A 390 -19.46 -9.05 -22.58
CA GLY A 390 -20.87 -8.82 -22.79
C GLY A 390 -21.46 -9.70 -23.90
N SER A 391 -21.04 -10.95 -23.98
CA SER A 391 -21.56 -11.91 -24.98
C SER A 391 -23.08 -12.03 -24.90
N SER A 392 -23.72 -12.45 -26.00
CA SER A 392 -25.19 -12.68 -26.04
C SER A 392 -25.63 -13.66 -24.96
N GLU A 393 -24.79 -14.66 -24.65
CA GLU A 393 -25.04 -15.65 -23.62
C GLU A 393 -25.03 -15.01 -22.23
N ALA A 394 -24.01 -14.16 -21.93
CA ALA A 394 -23.92 -13.45 -20.65
C ALA A 394 -25.06 -12.46 -20.43
N LEU A 395 -25.41 -11.69 -21.46
CA LEU A 395 -26.55 -10.76 -21.38
C LEU A 395 -27.89 -11.50 -21.24
N THR A 396 -28.06 -12.64 -21.92
CA THR A 396 -29.25 -13.51 -21.75
C THR A 396 -29.33 -14.05 -20.33
N ALA A 397 -28.21 -14.49 -19.76
CA ALA A 397 -28.15 -14.98 -18.37
C ALA A 397 -28.53 -13.87 -17.38
N LEU A 398 -28.01 -12.63 -17.55
CA LEU A 398 -28.36 -11.48 -16.73
C LEU A 398 -29.87 -11.18 -16.79
N LEU A 399 -30.43 -11.03 -17.99
CA LEU A 399 -31.87 -10.72 -18.16
C LEU A 399 -32.79 -11.83 -17.61
N ARG A 400 -32.42 -13.10 -17.85
CA ARG A 400 -33.14 -14.24 -17.26
C ARG A 400 -33.14 -14.20 -15.73
N SER A 401 -31.99 -13.88 -15.11
CA SER A 401 -31.88 -13.75 -13.67
C SER A 401 -32.71 -12.61 -13.10
N LEU A 402 -32.95 -11.56 -13.89
CA LEU A 402 -33.87 -10.46 -13.60
C LEU A 402 -35.32 -10.77 -13.98
N ARG A 403 -35.62 -12.03 -14.41
CA ARG A 403 -36.95 -12.47 -14.86
C ARG A 403 -37.48 -11.69 -16.07
N VAL A 404 -36.59 -11.20 -16.91
CA VAL A 404 -36.87 -10.50 -18.17
C VAL A 404 -36.63 -11.48 -19.32
N SER A 405 -37.61 -11.66 -20.19
CA SER A 405 -37.45 -12.48 -21.40
C SER A 405 -36.41 -11.82 -22.29
N ALA A 406 -35.32 -12.53 -22.60
CA ALA A 406 -34.30 -12.03 -23.51
C ALA A 406 -34.88 -11.86 -24.93
N ALA A 407 -34.72 -10.65 -25.51
CA ALA A 407 -34.86 -10.48 -26.95
C ALA A 407 -33.60 -11.04 -27.64
N SER A 408 -33.71 -11.35 -28.94
CA SER A 408 -32.52 -11.69 -29.72
C SER A 408 -31.52 -10.51 -29.73
N PHE A 409 -30.27 -10.75 -29.37
CA PHE A 409 -29.19 -9.78 -29.47
C PHE A 409 -28.61 -9.73 -30.90
N SER A 410 -29.47 -9.66 -31.90
CA SER A 410 -29.06 -9.52 -33.30
C SER A 410 -28.43 -8.14 -33.54
N PRO A 411 -27.39 -8.08 -34.39
CA PRO A 411 -26.80 -6.78 -34.77
C PRO A 411 -27.85 -5.84 -35.32
N ARG A 412 -27.83 -4.58 -34.86
CA ARG A 412 -28.67 -3.49 -35.36
C ARG A 412 -27.78 -2.33 -35.78
N ASP A 413 -28.32 -1.36 -36.51
CA ASP A 413 -27.60 -0.13 -36.82
C ASP A 413 -27.30 0.67 -35.54
N PRO A 414 -26.13 1.34 -35.46
CA PRO A 414 -25.81 2.18 -34.31
C PRO A 414 -26.82 3.33 -34.16
N PRO A 415 -26.99 3.87 -32.93
CA PRO A 415 -27.85 5.04 -32.75
C PRO A 415 -27.30 6.23 -33.53
N ARG A 416 -28.19 7.04 -34.09
CA ARG A 416 -27.82 8.26 -34.80
C ARG A 416 -27.33 9.28 -33.77
N ASP A 417 -26.05 9.62 -33.79
CA ASP A 417 -25.47 10.72 -33.02
C ASP A 417 -26.00 12.07 -33.58
N MET A 418 -26.51 12.90 -32.69
CA MET A 418 -27.06 14.19 -33.02
C MET A 418 -26.10 15.35 -32.70
N ARG A 419 -25.00 15.04 -32.02
CA ARG A 419 -23.94 16.04 -31.70
C ARG A 419 -23.12 16.34 -32.95
N ARG A 420 -22.72 17.59 -33.09
CA ARG A 420 -21.81 18.02 -34.17
C ARG A 420 -20.35 17.87 -33.77
N GLU A 421 -20.06 18.24 -32.52
CA GLU A 421 -18.73 18.15 -31.89
C GLU A 421 -18.92 17.65 -30.46
N PHE A 422 -18.11 16.70 -30.06
CA PHE A 422 -18.12 16.17 -28.70
C PHE A 422 -16.73 15.69 -28.33
N ASP A 423 -16.22 16.24 -27.22
CA ASP A 423 -14.97 15.79 -26.59
C ASP A 423 -15.28 15.16 -25.21
N PRO A 424 -15.14 13.82 -25.07
CA PRO A 424 -15.39 13.16 -23.80
C PRO A 424 -14.38 13.54 -22.71
N SER A 425 -13.21 14.08 -23.09
CA SER A 425 -12.16 14.46 -22.14
C SER A 425 -12.58 15.60 -21.21
N ILE A 426 -13.42 16.55 -21.70
CA ILE A 426 -13.93 17.67 -20.91
C ILE A 426 -14.73 17.18 -19.69
N ARG A 427 -15.61 16.21 -19.91
CA ARG A 427 -16.42 15.61 -18.85
C ARG A 427 -15.55 14.78 -17.90
N LEU A 428 -14.62 14.02 -18.43
CA LEU A 428 -13.69 13.21 -17.64
C LEU A 428 -12.79 14.10 -16.75
N HIS A 429 -12.27 15.19 -17.30
CA HIS A 429 -11.45 16.16 -16.55
C HIS A 429 -12.24 16.78 -15.41
N ARG A 430 -13.48 17.19 -15.64
CA ARG A 430 -14.36 17.70 -14.57
C ARG A 430 -14.57 16.67 -13.46
N GLN A 431 -14.77 15.40 -13.80
CA GLN A 431 -14.90 14.31 -12.82
C GLN A 431 -13.61 14.07 -12.03
N PHE A 432 -12.46 14.17 -12.69
CA PHE A 432 -11.15 14.08 -12.04
C PHE A 432 -10.94 15.24 -11.04
N ASP A 433 -11.19 16.48 -11.48
CA ASP A 433 -11.03 17.68 -10.64
C ASP A 433 -11.96 17.66 -9.42
N GLN A 434 -13.21 17.22 -9.58
CA GLN A 434 -14.14 17.07 -8.46
C GLN A 434 -13.62 16.08 -7.41
N LEU A 435 -13.12 14.91 -7.81
CA LEU A 435 -12.61 13.92 -6.86
C LEU A 435 -11.31 14.39 -6.19
N VAL A 436 -10.45 15.11 -6.92
CA VAL A 436 -9.24 15.73 -6.33
C VAL A 436 -9.65 16.77 -5.29
N ALA A 437 -10.56 17.70 -5.63
CA ALA A 437 -11.03 18.76 -4.74
C ALA A 437 -11.72 18.18 -3.49
N HIS A 438 -12.61 17.20 -3.67
CA HIS A 438 -13.28 16.50 -2.58
C HIS A 438 -12.28 15.85 -1.62
N THR A 439 -11.32 15.09 -2.16
CA THR A 439 -10.31 14.39 -1.36
C THR A 439 -9.44 15.39 -0.60
N GLN A 440 -9.01 16.48 -1.23
CA GLN A 440 -8.25 17.55 -0.56
C GLN A 440 -9.09 18.26 0.53
N ALA A 441 -10.40 18.41 0.36
CA ALA A 441 -11.28 18.92 1.41
C ALA A 441 -11.36 17.97 2.62
N LEU A 442 -11.44 16.65 2.39
CA LEU A 442 -11.39 15.63 3.45
C LEU A 442 -10.06 15.67 4.22
N ILE A 443 -8.93 15.84 3.51
CA ILE A 443 -7.61 15.99 4.12
C ILE A 443 -7.55 17.23 5.02
N ARG A 444 -8.02 18.38 4.53
CA ARG A 444 -8.11 19.60 5.37
C ARG A 444 -9.00 19.43 6.60
N ALA A 445 -10.06 18.65 6.47
CA ALA A 445 -10.97 18.36 7.58
C ALA A 445 -10.45 17.28 8.55
N SER A 446 -9.40 16.55 8.20
CA SER A 446 -8.90 15.39 8.95
C SER A 446 -8.47 15.71 10.38
N GLU A 447 -7.96 16.92 10.63
CA GLU A 447 -7.57 17.35 11.98
C GLU A 447 -8.74 17.29 12.96
N ARG A 448 -9.96 17.67 12.55
CA ARG A 448 -11.16 17.56 13.40
C ARG A 448 -11.50 16.10 13.70
N LYS A 449 -11.30 15.19 12.74
CA LYS A 449 -11.52 13.76 12.94
C LYS A 449 -10.49 13.18 13.91
N ARG A 450 -9.22 13.57 13.80
CA ARG A 450 -8.18 13.22 14.77
C ARG A 450 -8.52 13.71 16.16
N GLN A 451 -8.95 14.97 16.30
CA GLN A 451 -9.40 15.51 17.59
C GLN A 451 -10.54 14.68 18.20
N ALA A 452 -11.52 14.28 17.39
CA ALA A 452 -12.60 13.38 17.82
C ALA A 452 -12.09 11.98 18.21
N PHE A 453 -11.12 11.43 17.47
CA PHE A 453 -10.49 10.16 17.83
C PHE A 453 -9.78 10.23 19.18
N TRP A 454 -9.00 11.29 19.43
CA TRP A 454 -8.23 11.49 20.66
C TRP A 454 -9.05 12.04 21.82
N SER A 455 -10.27 12.56 21.61
CA SER A 455 -11.14 13.07 22.69
C SER A 455 -11.53 12.02 23.73
N ARG A 456 -11.31 10.73 23.44
CA ARG A 456 -11.51 9.61 24.36
C ARG A 456 -10.36 9.43 25.36
N ALA A 457 -9.25 10.13 25.17
CA ALA A 457 -8.08 10.06 26.03
C ALA A 457 -8.16 11.13 27.12
N ASP A 458 -7.74 10.77 28.35
CA ASP A 458 -7.72 11.66 29.52
C ASP A 458 -6.30 12.14 29.79
N ALA A 459 -6.05 13.42 29.54
CA ALA A 459 -4.78 14.09 29.74
C ALA A 459 -4.67 14.80 31.09
N SER A 460 -5.52 14.51 32.09
CA SER A 460 -5.48 15.12 33.41
C SER A 460 -4.22 14.77 34.22
N SER A 461 -3.58 13.62 33.90
CA SER A 461 -2.30 13.22 34.46
C SER A 461 -1.58 12.23 33.50
N LEU A 462 -0.28 11.99 33.74
CA LEU A 462 0.47 10.98 32.98
C LEU A 462 -0.12 9.58 33.14
N ASP A 463 -0.59 9.21 34.31
CA ASP A 463 -1.13 7.88 34.57
C ASP A 463 -2.48 7.69 33.88
N THR A 464 -3.37 8.69 33.93
CA THR A 464 -4.65 8.66 33.23
C THR A 464 -4.44 8.67 31.71
N TRP A 465 -3.49 9.46 31.22
CA TRP A 465 -3.10 9.47 29.80
C TRP A 465 -2.67 8.10 29.33
N LYS A 466 -1.70 7.46 29.99
CA LYS A 466 -1.22 6.13 29.63
C LYS A 466 -2.34 5.08 29.61
N LYS A 467 -3.22 5.10 30.60
CA LYS A 467 -4.35 4.14 30.70
C LYS A 467 -5.38 4.39 29.61
N SER A 468 -5.81 5.64 29.43
CA SER A 468 -6.87 5.99 28.48
C SER A 468 -6.44 5.88 27.02
N THR A 469 -5.16 6.05 26.71
CA THR A 469 -4.63 5.91 25.36
C THR A 469 -4.31 4.46 24.94
N GLN A 470 -4.29 3.49 25.87
CA GLN A 470 -3.97 2.10 25.53
C GLN A 470 -4.90 1.49 24.44
N PRO A 471 -6.23 1.67 24.46
CA PRO A 471 -7.10 1.23 23.37
C PRO A 471 -6.81 1.92 22.03
N LEU A 472 -6.47 3.23 22.07
CA LEU A 472 -6.14 3.99 20.87
C LEU A 472 -4.80 3.54 20.27
N ARG A 473 -3.82 3.26 21.11
CA ARG A 473 -2.53 2.70 20.75
C ARG A 473 -2.68 1.33 20.08
N ASN A 474 -3.52 0.44 20.66
CA ASN A 474 -3.84 -0.85 20.07
C ASN A 474 -4.52 -0.67 18.71
N TYR A 475 -5.48 0.25 18.58
CA TYR A 475 -6.13 0.56 17.31
C TYR A 475 -5.11 1.00 16.24
N ILE A 476 -4.19 1.92 16.58
CA ILE A 476 -3.13 2.36 15.67
C ILE A 476 -2.30 1.17 15.21
N TRP A 477 -1.87 0.33 16.14
CA TRP A 477 -1.05 -0.83 15.81
C TRP A 477 -1.81 -1.86 14.96
N GLU A 478 -3.05 -2.17 15.29
CA GLU A 478 -3.84 -3.22 14.63
C GLU A 478 -4.48 -2.76 13.31
N GLU A 479 -4.98 -1.53 13.26
CA GLU A 479 -5.77 -1.04 12.13
C GLU A 479 -4.95 -0.26 11.10
N VAL A 480 -3.97 0.55 11.54
CA VAL A 480 -3.19 1.41 10.63
C VAL A 480 -1.85 0.80 10.25
N ILE A 481 -1.10 0.27 11.23
CA ILE A 481 0.22 -0.35 10.99
C ILE A 481 0.10 -1.80 10.53
N GLY A 482 -0.83 -2.55 11.13
CA GLY A 482 -0.95 -4.00 10.99
C GLY A 482 -0.11 -4.75 12.03
N ARG A 483 -0.77 -5.43 12.97
CA ARG A 483 -0.10 -6.17 14.05
C ARG A 483 0.14 -7.62 13.67
N LEU A 484 1.39 -8.06 13.73
CA LEU A 484 1.78 -9.46 13.75
C LEU A 484 1.75 -10.00 15.20
N PRO A 485 1.63 -11.30 15.39
CA PRO A 485 1.88 -11.92 16.70
C PRO A 485 3.26 -11.52 17.24
N ASP A 486 3.40 -11.45 18.55
CA ASP A 486 4.69 -11.21 19.17
C ASP A 486 5.72 -12.26 18.69
N PRO A 487 7.03 -11.96 18.69
CA PRO A 487 8.07 -12.91 18.29
C PRO A 487 7.90 -14.27 18.96
N ASN A 488 7.74 -15.35 18.18
CA ASN A 488 7.26 -16.64 18.68
C ASN A 488 8.22 -17.83 18.48
N VAL A 489 9.47 -17.54 18.08
CA VAL A 489 10.56 -18.51 18.05
C VAL A 489 11.66 -18.10 19.02
N PRO A 490 12.53 -18.99 19.53
CA PRO A 490 13.71 -18.60 20.30
C PRO A 490 14.57 -17.60 19.54
N ALA A 491 15.14 -16.61 20.22
CA ALA A 491 15.97 -15.56 19.58
C ALA A 491 17.21 -16.12 18.85
N ASN A 492 17.75 -17.26 19.31
CA ASN A 492 18.92 -17.94 18.72
C ASN A 492 20.01 -16.94 18.28
N PRO A 493 20.61 -16.19 19.22
CA PRO A 493 21.53 -15.10 18.88
C PRO A 493 22.80 -15.64 18.21
N ARG A 494 23.10 -15.14 17.03
CA ARG A 494 24.32 -15.46 16.25
C ARG A 494 25.12 -14.20 16.08
N THR A 495 26.43 -14.26 16.42
CA THR A 495 27.29 -13.09 16.35
C THR A 495 28.64 -13.40 15.72
N ARG A 496 29.26 -12.35 15.15
CA ARG A 496 30.62 -12.37 14.63
C ARG A 496 31.26 -11.03 14.94
N MET A 497 32.42 -11.04 15.59
CA MET A 497 33.22 -9.83 15.79
C MET A 497 33.74 -9.32 14.44
N ILE A 498 33.47 -8.07 14.12
CA ILE A 498 33.92 -7.40 12.90
C ILE A 498 34.81 -6.20 13.16
N TYR A 499 34.78 -5.65 14.37
CA TYR A 499 35.62 -4.53 14.78
C TYR A 499 36.27 -4.82 16.14
N ASP A 500 37.57 -4.53 16.27
CA ASP A 500 38.31 -4.53 17.54
C ASP A 500 39.10 -3.23 17.65
N GLU A 501 38.38 -2.14 17.94
CA GLU A 501 38.89 -0.79 18.01
C GLU A 501 39.48 -0.48 19.42
N PRO A 502 40.31 0.54 19.61
CA PRO A 502 40.87 0.86 20.91
C PRO A 502 39.87 1.01 22.03
N LYS A 503 38.70 1.61 21.76
CA LYS A 503 37.68 1.93 22.77
C LYS A 503 36.50 0.94 22.83
N PHE A 504 36.22 0.18 21.75
CA PHE A 504 35.07 -0.72 21.68
C PHE A 504 35.36 -1.96 20.82
N ARG A 505 34.47 -2.97 20.94
CA ARG A 505 34.36 -4.10 20.02
C ARG A 505 33.03 -4.03 19.29
N GLY A 506 33.00 -4.41 18.00
CA GLY A 506 31.81 -4.43 17.18
C GLY A 506 31.47 -5.84 16.72
N TYR A 507 30.20 -6.20 16.83
CA TYR A 507 29.68 -7.52 16.48
C TYR A 507 28.51 -7.39 15.52
N GLU A 508 28.51 -8.13 14.42
CA GLU A 508 27.29 -8.45 13.70
C GLU A 508 26.42 -9.34 14.57
N VAL A 509 25.12 -9.09 14.54
CA VAL A 509 24.13 -9.80 15.36
C VAL A 509 22.94 -10.19 14.49
N MET A 510 22.51 -11.45 14.59
CA MET A 510 21.27 -11.94 13.96
C MET A 510 20.41 -12.63 15.01
N LEU A 511 19.12 -12.30 15.03
CA LEU A 511 18.14 -12.82 15.97
C LEU A 511 16.92 -13.35 15.21
N ASP A 512 16.44 -14.56 15.53
CA ASP A 512 15.22 -15.08 14.94
C ASP A 512 13.97 -14.41 15.55
N VAL A 513 12.99 -14.05 14.72
CA VAL A 513 11.78 -13.33 15.11
C VAL A 513 10.53 -14.20 14.90
N TRP A 514 10.32 -14.67 13.68
CA TRP A 514 9.30 -15.64 13.30
C TRP A 514 9.93 -16.74 12.43
N PRO A 515 9.24 -17.84 12.16
CA PRO A 515 9.79 -18.89 11.30
C PRO A 515 10.29 -18.33 9.96
N GLY A 516 11.62 -18.37 9.78
CA GLY A 516 12.30 -17.86 8.58
C GLY A 516 12.46 -16.35 8.48
N VAL A 517 12.06 -15.55 9.49
CA VAL A 517 12.25 -14.10 9.54
C VAL A 517 13.16 -13.75 10.71
N PHE A 518 14.14 -12.91 10.45
CA PHE A 518 15.16 -12.50 11.45
C PHE A 518 15.30 -10.98 11.56
N ALA A 519 15.85 -10.52 12.67
CA ALA A 519 16.41 -9.19 12.86
C ALA A 519 17.93 -9.26 12.73
N TYR A 520 18.54 -8.21 12.17
CA TYR A 520 19.99 -8.10 12.00
C TYR A 520 20.45 -6.69 12.35
N GLY A 521 21.70 -6.56 12.79
CA GLY A 521 22.32 -5.26 13.06
C GLY A 521 23.75 -5.40 13.57
N ILE A 522 24.33 -4.28 13.98
CA ILE A 522 25.71 -4.19 14.50
C ILE A 522 25.67 -3.65 15.94
N LEU A 523 26.20 -4.43 16.87
CA LEU A 523 26.38 -4.05 18.27
C LEU A 523 27.79 -3.54 18.52
N LEU A 524 27.93 -2.35 19.10
CA LEU A 524 29.24 -1.83 19.55
C LEU A 524 29.24 -1.85 21.09
N VAL A 525 30.25 -2.52 21.67
CA VAL A 525 30.39 -2.71 23.12
C VAL A 525 31.65 -2.01 23.60
N PRO A 526 31.56 -0.96 24.43
CA PRO A 526 32.74 -0.28 24.99
C PRO A 526 33.63 -1.21 25.80
N LYS A 527 34.96 -1.13 25.60
CA LYS A 527 35.95 -1.91 26.33
C LYS A 527 36.13 -1.46 27.80
N SER A 528 35.64 -0.26 28.11
CA SER A 528 35.72 0.34 29.46
C SER A 528 34.67 -0.18 30.43
N ILE A 529 33.75 -1.08 30.00
CA ILE A 529 32.73 -1.68 30.87
C ILE A 529 33.38 -2.55 31.92
N GLN A 530 33.13 -2.26 33.20
CA GLN A 530 33.67 -3.03 34.31
C GLN A 530 32.76 -4.28 34.62
N PRO A 531 33.34 -5.32 35.22
CA PRO A 531 32.53 -6.46 35.67
C PRO A 531 31.36 -6.03 36.57
N GLY A 532 30.13 -6.42 36.21
CA GLY A 532 28.91 -6.06 36.95
C GLY A 532 28.33 -4.68 36.61
N GLU A 533 29.04 -3.87 35.84
CA GLU A 533 28.51 -2.57 35.37
C GLU A 533 27.43 -2.76 34.27
N ARG A 534 26.38 -1.95 34.34
CA ARG A 534 25.33 -1.87 33.32
C ARG A 534 25.30 -0.48 32.71
N ARG A 535 25.28 -0.43 31.38
CA ARG A 535 25.33 0.82 30.63
C ARG A 535 24.06 1.08 29.86
N PRO A 536 23.72 2.36 29.61
CA PRO A 536 22.64 2.73 28.71
C PRO A 536 22.98 2.29 27.28
N VAL A 537 21.92 2.03 26.50
CA VAL A 537 22.03 1.68 25.09
C VAL A 537 21.42 2.78 24.24
N VAL A 538 22.03 3.07 23.10
CA VAL A 538 21.40 3.86 22.04
C VAL A 538 21.23 3.00 20.79
N VAL A 539 19.97 2.82 20.37
CA VAL A 539 19.64 2.19 19.09
C VAL A 539 19.74 3.26 18.01
N CYS A 540 20.67 3.09 17.09
CA CYS A 540 21.12 4.06 16.09
C CYS A 540 20.60 3.64 14.71
N GLN A 541 19.50 4.22 14.21
CA GLN A 541 18.80 3.76 13.04
C GLN A 541 19.17 4.54 11.77
N HIS A 542 19.55 3.82 10.72
CA HIS A 542 19.79 4.36 9.37
C HIS A 542 18.50 4.80 8.65
N GLY A 543 18.66 5.60 7.59
CA GLY A 543 17.58 6.04 6.70
C GLY A 543 17.29 5.09 5.53
N LEU A 544 16.48 5.58 4.56
CA LEU A 544 16.09 4.85 3.36
C LEU A 544 17.29 4.37 2.55
N GLU A 545 17.26 3.12 2.10
CA GLU A 545 18.34 2.45 1.34
C GLU A 545 19.69 2.41 2.08
N GLY A 546 19.71 2.73 3.38
CA GLY A 546 20.92 2.70 4.20
C GLY A 546 21.23 1.31 4.75
N TYR A 547 22.48 1.15 5.16
CA TYR A 547 22.95 -0.05 5.83
C TYR A 547 23.33 0.24 7.29
N ALA A 548 23.09 -0.74 8.16
CA ALA A 548 23.57 -0.69 9.56
C ALA A 548 25.08 -0.36 9.64
N ARG A 549 25.86 -0.85 8.66
CA ARG A 549 27.30 -0.59 8.58
C ARG A 549 27.64 0.88 8.36
N GLU A 550 26.85 1.64 7.59
CA GLU A 550 27.10 3.07 7.36
C GLU A 550 26.99 3.90 8.65
N VAL A 551 26.24 3.40 9.62
CA VAL A 551 26.04 4.02 10.93
C VAL A 551 27.15 3.61 11.92
N ALA A 552 27.64 2.38 11.81
CA ALA A 552 28.48 1.72 12.81
C ALA A 552 29.92 1.38 12.34
N ASP A 553 30.30 1.76 11.10
CA ASP A 553 31.67 1.52 10.62
C ASP A 553 32.64 2.58 11.20
N PRO A 554 33.72 2.17 11.92
CA PRO A 554 34.68 3.11 12.45
C PRO A 554 35.54 3.78 11.38
N LYS A 555 35.65 3.21 10.18
CA LYS A 555 36.56 3.63 9.11
C LYS A 555 35.88 4.50 8.05
N THR A 556 34.57 4.37 7.88
CA THR A 556 33.83 5.08 6.85
C THR A 556 32.92 6.13 7.47
N ASP A 557 33.09 7.39 7.08
CA ASP A 557 32.21 8.48 7.47
C ASP A 557 31.26 8.80 6.31
N SER A 558 29.98 8.47 6.45
CA SER A 558 28.99 8.92 5.51
C SER A 558 28.59 10.36 5.82
N GLY A 559 28.39 11.19 4.80
CA GLY A 559 27.94 12.59 4.95
C GLY A 559 26.55 12.75 5.60
N TYR A 560 25.83 11.65 5.80
CA TYR A 560 24.51 11.64 6.45
C TYR A 560 24.58 11.24 7.92
N TYR A 561 25.36 10.20 8.26
CA TYR A 561 25.31 9.61 9.60
C TYR A 561 26.46 10.04 10.50
N HIS A 562 27.60 10.49 9.95
CA HIS A 562 28.77 10.92 10.70
C HIS A 562 29.16 9.91 11.79
N ARG A 563 29.07 8.62 11.49
CA ARG A 563 29.42 7.51 12.39
C ARG A 563 28.83 7.66 13.80
N PHE A 564 27.58 8.17 13.92
CA PHE A 564 27.05 8.55 15.24
C PHE A 564 26.97 7.39 16.23
N ALA A 565 26.77 6.13 15.77
CA ALA A 565 26.85 4.97 16.66
C ALA A 565 28.26 4.75 17.20
N VAL A 566 29.29 4.96 16.38
CA VAL A 566 30.70 4.88 16.78
C VAL A 566 31.04 5.97 17.79
N ARG A 567 30.70 7.22 17.50
CA ARG A 567 30.91 8.37 18.38
C ARG A 567 30.28 8.15 19.76
N LEU A 568 29.06 7.66 19.82
CA LEU A 568 28.39 7.32 21.07
C LEU A 568 29.05 6.14 21.80
N ALA A 569 29.53 5.13 21.08
CA ALA A 569 30.26 4.02 21.67
C ALA A 569 31.61 4.49 22.25
N GLU A 570 32.30 5.45 21.60
CA GLU A 570 33.50 6.08 22.11
C GLU A 570 33.27 6.95 23.37
N GLU A 571 32.03 7.46 23.54
CA GLU A 571 31.56 8.13 24.78
C GLU A 571 31.09 7.12 25.85
N GLY A 572 31.20 5.83 25.60
CA GLY A 572 30.90 4.79 26.58
C GLY A 572 29.48 4.24 26.59
N PHE A 573 28.60 4.67 25.69
CA PHE A 573 27.32 4.02 25.48
C PHE A 573 27.49 2.65 24.82
N VAL A 574 26.68 1.67 25.16
CA VAL A 574 26.47 0.54 24.26
C VAL A 574 25.61 1.06 23.09
N THR A 575 25.99 0.76 21.84
CA THR A 575 25.19 1.17 20.68
C THR A 575 24.78 -0.04 19.86
N PHE A 576 23.58 0.02 19.27
CA PHE A 576 23.11 -0.99 18.33
C PHE A 576 22.59 -0.29 17.08
N ALA A 577 23.16 -0.62 15.93
CA ALA A 577 22.71 -0.15 14.63
C ALA A 577 21.86 -1.26 13.96
N PRO A 578 20.51 -1.24 14.07
CA PRO A 578 19.68 -2.24 13.42
C PRO A 578 19.65 -2.02 11.91
N GLN A 579 19.55 -3.10 11.14
CA GLN A 579 19.16 -3.09 9.76
C GLN A 579 17.65 -3.16 9.67
N ASN A 580 17.03 -2.16 9.04
CA ASN A 580 15.62 -2.23 8.69
C ASN A 580 15.44 -2.68 7.23
N PRO A 581 14.28 -3.30 6.87
CA PRO A 581 14.06 -3.91 5.56
C PRO A 581 13.76 -2.93 4.42
N TYR A 582 13.84 -1.62 4.61
CA TYR A 582 13.61 -0.61 3.56
C TYR A 582 14.82 -0.39 2.65
N ILE A 583 15.26 -1.48 2.03
CA ILE A 583 16.44 -1.55 1.16
C ILE A 583 16.15 -2.39 -0.09
N GLY A 584 16.91 -2.14 -1.17
CA GLY A 584 16.80 -2.89 -2.43
C GLY A 584 15.77 -2.31 -3.38
N GLN A 585 15.57 -1.00 -3.35
CA GLN A 585 14.72 -0.24 -4.28
C GLN A 585 13.27 -0.76 -4.28
N ASP A 586 12.81 -1.28 -5.42
CA ASP A 586 11.45 -1.81 -5.53
C ASP A 586 11.23 -3.12 -4.75
N ARG A 587 12.29 -3.83 -4.32
CA ARG A 587 12.14 -5.09 -3.58
C ARG A 587 11.34 -4.90 -2.29
N PHE A 588 11.71 -3.91 -1.47
CA PHE A 588 10.99 -3.64 -0.21
C PHE A 588 9.63 -2.98 -0.44
N ARG A 589 9.49 -2.12 -1.48
CA ARG A 589 8.21 -1.51 -1.84
C ARG A 589 7.20 -2.55 -2.29
N LEU A 590 7.64 -3.59 -3.00
CA LEU A 590 6.78 -4.74 -3.35
C LEU A 590 6.36 -5.55 -2.12
N ILE A 591 7.21 -5.66 -1.08
CA ILE A 591 6.83 -6.24 0.22
C ILE A 591 5.66 -5.48 0.82
N GLN A 592 5.71 -4.15 0.84
CA GLN A 592 4.62 -3.30 1.32
C GLN A 592 3.31 -3.62 0.58
N ARG A 593 3.37 -3.73 -0.76
CA ARG A 593 2.20 -4.07 -1.59
C ARG A 593 1.69 -5.50 -1.36
N GLN A 594 2.56 -6.47 -1.08
CA GLN A 594 2.17 -7.84 -0.70
C GLN A 594 1.53 -7.87 0.69
N GLY A 595 2.01 -7.05 1.61
CA GLY A 595 1.52 -6.95 2.97
C GLY A 595 0.13 -6.31 3.08
N HIS A 596 -0.13 -5.25 2.31
CA HIS A 596 -1.37 -4.46 2.41
C HIS A 596 -2.65 -5.31 2.33
N PRO A 597 -2.82 -6.24 1.37
CA PRO A 597 -4.02 -7.09 1.33
C PRO A 597 -4.17 -8.01 2.55
N LEU A 598 -3.07 -8.30 3.25
CA LEU A 598 -3.05 -9.06 4.49
C LEU A 598 -3.22 -8.17 5.74
N LYS A 599 -3.44 -6.86 5.57
CA LYS A 599 -3.45 -5.85 6.64
C LYS A 599 -2.10 -5.80 7.37
N LEU A 600 -1.01 -5.83 6.61
CA LEU A 600 0.36 -5.74 7.08
C LEU A 600 1.11 -4.66 6.30
N SER A 601 1.94 -3.92 6.99
CA SER A 601 2.88 -2.95 6.41
C SER A 601 4.33 -3.38 6.68
N LEU A 602 5.28 -2.66 6.12
CA LEU A 602 6.69 -2.85 6.44
C LEU A 602 6.94 -2.69 7.96
N PHE A 603 6.23 -1.75 8.60
CA PHE A 603 6.32 -1.53 10.04
C PHE A 603 5.75 -2.66 10.89
N SER A 604 4.88 -3.53 10.35
CA SER A 604 4.47 -4.76 11.04
C SER A 604 5.66 -5.66 11.36
N PHE A 605 6.62 -5.73 10.44
CA PHE A 605 7.85 -6.52 10.62
C PHE A 605 8.88 -5.78 11.47
N ILE A 606 9.09 -4.49 11.22
CA ILE A 606 10.04 -3.66 11.97
C ILE A 606 9.69 -3.66 13.47
N LEU A 607 8.41 -3.53 13.83
CA LEU A 607 7.98 -3.59 15.23
C LEU A 607 8.34 -4.90 15.91
N GLY A 608 8.09 -6.05 15.28
CA GLY A 608 8.44 -7.34 15.86
C GLY A 608 9.96 -7.56 15.93
N GLN A 609 10.72 -7.07 14.94
CA GLN A 609 12.18 -7.08 14.98
C GLN A 609 12.71 -6.24 16.16
N HIS A 610 12.12 -5.07 16.41
CA HIS A 610 12.48 -4.23 17.56
C HIS A 610 12.00 -4.81 18.91
N GLN A 611 10.86 -5.51 18.96
CA GLN A 611 10.46 -6.27 20.16
C GLN A 611 11.53 -7.32 20.51
N ARG A 612 11.95 -8.11 19.52
CA ARG A 612 13.00 -9.12 19.68
C ARG A 612 14.34 -8.50 20.09
N LEU A 613 14.69 -7.37 19.49
CA LEU A 613 15.91 -6.64 19.82
C LEU A 613 15.91 -6.15 21.26
N LEU A 614 14.82 -5.52 21.72
CA LEU A 614 14.68 -5.03 23.09
C LEU A 614 14.75 -6.14 24.13
N GLU A 615 14.10 -7.27 23.85
CA GLU A 615 14.16 -8.47 24.68
C GLU A 615 15.60 -8.97 24.82
N TRP A 616 16.30 -9.14 23.70
CA TRP A 616 17.68 -9.64 23.70
C TRP A 616 18.66 -8.66 24.35
N LEU A 617 18.62 -7.37 24.00
CA LEU A 617 19.47 -6.34 24.60
C LEU A 617 19.26 -6.25 26.11
N GLY A 618 18.01 -6.26 26.57
CA GLY A 618 17.68 -6.21 28.00
C GLY A 618 18.13 -7.45 28.79
N GLY A 619 18.43 -8.55 28.11
CA GLY A 619 18.99 -9.77 28.68
C GLY A 619 20.52 -9.78 28.82
N LEU A 620 21.24 -8.85 28.16
CA LEU A 620 22.70 -8.76 28.24
C LEU A 620 23.15 -8.25 29.62
N SER A 621 24.14 -8.90 30.25
CA SER A 621 24.57 -8.60 31.62
C SER A 621 25.11 -7.18 31.80
N PHE A 622 25.63 -6.56 30.75
CA PHE A 622 26.20 -5.23 30.74
C PHE A 622 25.23 -4.14 30.24
N VAL A 623 23.96 -4.46 29.99
CA VAL A 623 22.95 -3.52 29.51
C VAL A 623 22.00 -3.13 30.64
N ASP A 624 21.71 -1.86 30.78
CA ASP A 624 20.64 -1.34 31.59
C ASP A 624 19.35 -1.26 30.75
N ARG A 625 18.45 -2.23 30.95
CA ARG A 625 17.20 -2.36 30.20
C ARG A 625 16.25 -1.17 30.34
N GLU A 626 16.36 -0.39 31.43
CA GLU A 626 15.52 0.78 31.68
C GLU A 626 16.07 2.04 30.97
N ARG A 627 17.26 1.94 30.36
CA ARG A 627 17.94 3.05 29.71
C ARG A 627 18.32 2.73 28.27
N ILE A 628 17.36 2.22 27.46
CA ILE A 628 17.53 1.98 26.03
C ILE A 628 16.87 3.15 25.29
N GLY A 629 17.66 4.01 24.65
CA GLY A 629 17.19 5.13 23.83
C GLY A 629 17.14 4.77 22.34
N PHE A 630 16.30 5.48 21.59
CA PHE A 630 16.20 5.36 20.13
C PHE A 630 16.63 6.68 19.47
N TYR A 631 17.43 6.61 18.42
CA TYR A 631 17.85 7.75 17.63
C TYR A 631 17.95 7.35 16.15
N GLY A 632 17.17 7.99 15.27
CA GLY A 632 17.12 7.65 13.85
C GLY A 632 17.02 8.86 12.94
N LEU A 633 17.69 8.77 11.77
CA LEU A 633 17.70 9.78 10.71
C LEU A 633 16.78 9.37 9.56
N SER A 634 16.02 10.34 8.99
CA SER A 634 15.24 10.13 7.77
C SER A 634 14.20 9.01 7.95
N TYR A 635 14.19 7.95 7.14
CA TYR A 635 13.34 6.78 7.41
C TYR A 635 13.61 6.15 8.79
N GLY A 636 14.83 6.32 9.34
CA GLY A 636 15.12 6.03 10.75
C GLY A 636 14.38 6.97 11.70
N GLY A 637 14.17 8.23 11.32
CA GLY A 637 13.29 9.18 11.99
C GLY A 637 11.81 8.77 11.88
N LYS A 638 11.34 8.30 10.72
CA LYS A 638 10.02 7.66 10.58
C LYS A 638 9.90 6.47 11.54
N THR A 639 10.95 5.66 11.66
CA THR A 639 11.00 4.54 12.63
C THR A 639 10.90 5.05 14.07
N ALA A 640 11.55 6.18 14.42
CA ALA A 640 11.44 6.82 15.73
C ALA A 640 9.99 7.27 16.05
N MET A 641 9.20 7.56 15.01
CA MET A 641 7.79 7.95 15.11
C MET A 641 6.81 6.77 15.03
N ARG A 642 7.25 5.55 14.76
CA ARG A 642 6.38 4.37 14.67
C ARG A 642 6.69 3.33 15.76
N VAL A 643 7.95 3.13 16.07
CA VAL A 643 8.40 2.04 16.95
C VAL A 643 8.37 2.45 18.43
N PRO A 644 9.06 3.50 18.92
CA PRO A 644 9.00 3.89 20.32
C PRO A 644 7.60 4.27 20.82
N PRO A 645 6.70 4.92 20.05
CA PRO A 645 5.33 5.15 20.48
C PRO A 645 4.55 3.88 20.80
N LEU A 646 4.85 2.77 20.11
CA LEU A 646 4.15 1.50 20.26
C LEU A 646 4.89 0.49 21.15
N LEU A 647 6.20 0.67 21.43
CA LEU A 647 7.00 -0.20 22.27
C LEU A 647 7.51 0.51 23.51
N ASP A 648 7.11 0.06 24.68
CA ASP A 648 7.47 0.69 25.96
C ASP A 648 8.90 0.43 26.42
N GLY A 649 9.62 -0.47 25.76
CA GLY A 649 11.02 -0.78 26.09
C GLY A 649 12.02 0.32 25.72
N TYR A 650 11.63 1.32 24.96
CA TYR A 650 12.45 2.51 24.68
C TYR A 650 12.22 3.60 25.72
N ALA A 651 13.29 4.01 26.40
CA ALA A 651 13.27 5.05 27.44
C ALA A 651 13.11 6.47 26.86
N LEU A 652 13.55 6.71 25.64
CA LEU A 652 13.42 7.98 24.91
C LEU A 652 13.41 7.75 23.40
N SER A 653 13.01 8.77 22.62
CA SER A 653 13.10 8.75 21.16
C SER A 653 13.62 10.08 20.62
N ILE A 654 14.54 10.00 19.62
CA ILE A 654 15.02 11.13 18.85
C ILE A 654 14.68 10.91 17.38
N CYS A 655 13.89 11.83 16.82
CA CYS A 655 13.54 11.87 15.41
C CYS A 655 14.39 12.93 14.69
N SER A 656 15.35 12.49 13.89
CA SER A 656 16.19 13.37 13.09
C SER A 656 15.73 13.39 11.64
N ALA A 657 15.59 14.60 11.08
CA ALA A 657 15.36 14.88 9.67
C ALA A 657 14.09 14.27 9.03
N ASP A 658 13.09 13.89 9.83
CA ASP A 658 11.82 13.32 9.33
C ASP A 658 10.57 13.93 10.00
N PHE A 659 10.70 14.48 11.23
CA PHE A 659 9.56 15.04 11.93
C PHE A 659 8.95 16.24 11.19
N ASN A 660 7.64 16.13 10.88
CA ASN A 660 6.93 17.21 10.18
C ASN A 660 5.40 17.02 10.27
N GLU A 661 4.64 17.87 9.60
CA GLU A 661 3.21 17.67 9.36
C GLU A 661 3.06 16.55 8.32
N TRP A 662 2.92 15.32 8.80
CA TRP A 662 2.98 14.12 7.97
C TRP A 662 1.82 13.98 6.99
N VAL A 663 0.61 14.41 7.41
CA VAL A 663 -0.57 14.34 6.54
C VAL A 663 -0.40 15.20 5.30
N TRP A 664 0.10 16.43 5.45
CA TRP A 664 0.39 17.30 4.28
C TRP A 664 1.54 16.75 3.45
N LYS A 665 2.53 16.16 4.11
CA LYS A 665 3.68 15.54 3.45
C LYS A 665 3.26 14.39 2.53
N THR A 666 2.26 13.59 2.90
CA THR A 666 1.80 12.45 2.11
C THR A 666 0.74 12.78 1.07
N THR A 667 0.01 13.89 1.22
CA THR A 667 -1.21 14.15 0.44
C THR A 667 -1.28 15.48 -0.28
N SER A 668 -0.38 16.44 0.02
CA SER A 668 -0.41 17.75 -0.61
C SER A 668 -0.16 17.66 -2.12
N ILE A 669 -0.97 18.40 -2.90
CA ILE A 669 -0.87 18.48 -4.36
C ILE A 669 -0.32 19.84 -4.83
N ASP A 670 0.11 20.69 -3.90
CA ASP A 670 0.62 22.04 -4.15
C ASP A 670 2.03 22.27 -3.56
N SER A 671 2.61 21.25 -2.92
CA SER A 671 3.93 21.33 -2.29
C SER A 671 4.97 20.44 -2.97
N ARG A 672 6.14 21.00 -3.26
CA ARG A 672 7.29 20.25 -3.78
C ARG A 672 7.81 19.17 -2.82
N TYR A 673 7.47 19.25 -1.55
CA TYR A 673 7.90 18.30 -0.53
C TYR A 673 6.99 17.07 -0.42
N SER A 674 5.91 17.03 -1.21
CA SER A 674 4.90 15.99 -1.09
C SER A 674 5.38 14.64 -1.61
N TYR A 675 5.06 13.57 -0.86
CA TYR A 675 5.24 12.19 -1.32
C TYR A 675 4.29 11.81 -2.47
N MET A 676 3.29 12.63 -2.77
CA MET A 676 2.51 12.49 -4.01
C MET A 676 3.39 12.51 -5.27
N LEU A 677 4.53 13.21 -5.21
CA LEU A 677 5.43 13.43 -6.35
C LEU A 677 6.55 12.40 -6.47
N THR A 678 6.72 11.54 -5.46
CA THR A 678 7.88 10.66 -5.35
C THR A 678 7.52 9.19 -5.63
N GLN A 679 8.55 8.37 -5.79
CA GLN A 679 8.36 6.91 -5.91
C GLN A 679 8.18 6.22 -4.55
N GLU A 680 8.20 6.96 -3.44
CA GLU A 680 8.00 6.43 -2.09
C GLU A 680 6.51 6.19 -1.79
N TYR A 681 5.82 5.43 -2.65
CA TYR A 681 4.42 5.03 -2.42
C TYR A 681 4.25 4.07 -1.23
N ASP A 682 5.35 3.56 -0.69
CA ASP A 682 5.41 2.82 0.57
C ASP A 682 5.23 3.70 1.82
N MET A 683 5.26 5.03 1.65
CA MET A 683 5.01 5.99 2.74
C MET A 683 3.53 6.08 3.13
N LEU A 684 2.62 5.69 2.24
CA LEU A 684 1.17 5.81 2.43
C LEU A 684 0.66 4.78 3.45
N GLU A 685 -0.17 5.24 4.40
CA GLU A 685 -0.76 4.43 5.48
C GLU A 685 -2.29 4.63 5.48
N PHE A 686 -3.06 3.53 5.37
CA PHE A 686 -4.52 3.62 5.24
C PHE A 686 -5.17 4.28 6.45
N ASP A 687 -5.98 5.31 6.21
CA ASP A 687 -6.73 6.09 7.21
C ASP A 687 -5.86 6.85 8.24
N PHE A 688 -4.56 7.00 7.98
CA PHE A 688 -3.63 7.68 8.88
C PHE A 688 -4.11 9.10 9.21
N ALA A 689 -4.52 9.87 8.21
CA ALA A 689 -4.90 11.27 8.36
C ALA A 689 -6.07 11.49 9.34
N ASN A 690 -6.96 10.54 9.48
CA ASN A 690 -8.11 10.63 10.40
C ASN A 690 -7.79 10.15 11.82
N VAL A 691 -6.67 9.44 12.01
CA VAL A 691 -6.32 8.78 13.27
C VAL A 691 -5.19 9.50 13.99
N MET A 692 -4.14 9.90 13.26
CA MET A 692 -2.92 10.43 13.88
C MET A 692 -2.14 11.37 12.97
N ASN A 693 -1.27 12.18 13.58
CA ASN A 693 -0.17 12.89 12.94
C ASN A 693 1.09 12.71 13.80
N TYR A 694 2.21 13.29 13.44
CA TYR A 694 3.46 13.11 14.18
C TYR A 694 3.39 13.65 15.62
N SER A 695 2.68 14.74 15.85
CA SER A 695 2.44 15.22 17.22
C SER A 695 1.65 14.22 18.07
N ASP A 696 0.65 13.54 17.50
CA ASP A 696 -0.15 12.55 18.21
C ASP A 696 0.70 11.33 18.61
N LEU A 697 1.55 10.85 17.70
CA LEU A 697 2.49 9.76 17.96
C LEU A 697 3.53 10.14 19.04
N ALA A 698 4.07 11.35 18.99
CA ALA A 698 4.96 11.86 20.03
C ALA A 698 4.25 11.94 21.39
N ASN A 699 2.98 12.37 21.41
CA ASN A 699 2.16 12.47 22.62
C ASN A 699 1.86 11.09 23.23
N LEU A 700 1.79 10.01 22.44
CA LEU A 700 1.70 8.63 22.97
C LEU A 700 2.91 8.25 23.83
N MET A 701 4.05 8.86 23.58
CA MET A 701 5.25 8.67 24.42
C MET A 701 5.30 9.53 25.65
N ALA A 702 4.31 10.38 25.92
CA ALA A 702 4.35 11.33 27.03
C ALA A 702 4.72 10.65 28.34
N GLY A 703 5.62 11.30 29.08
CA GLY A 703 6.34 10.73 30.22
C GLY A 703 7.74 10.24 29.87
N ARG A 704 8.00 9.87 28.61
CA ARG A 704 9.33 9.58 28.09
C ARG A 704 9.87 10.81 27.35
N PRO A 705 11.19 11.11 27.44
CA PRO A 705 11.79 12.21 26.67
C PRO A 705 11.69 12.02 25.16
N PHE A 706 11.40 13.10 24.45
CA PHE A 706 11.31 13.14 23.00
C PHE A 706 12.07 14.35 22.45
N MET A 707 12.87 14.13 21.39
CA MET A 707 13.60 15.21 20.75
C MET A 707 13.50 15.15 19.24
N VAL A 708 13.43 16.31 18.60
CA VAL A 708 13.53 16.52 17.17
C VAL A 708 14.86 17.19 16.85
N GLU A 709 15.57 16.68 15.84
CA GLU A 709 16.77 17.29 15.26
C GLU A 709 16.48 17.66 13.80
N ARG A 710 16.70 18.95 13.43
CA ARG A 710 16.30 19.49 12.14
C ARG A 710 17.35 20.42 11.54
N GLY A 711 17.86 20.13 10.35
CA GLY A 711 18.70 21.02 9.55
C GLY A 711 17.85 22.00 8.71
N HIS A 712 18.19 23.30 8.71
CA HIS A 712 17.46 24.31 7.94
C HIS A 712 17.50 24.08 6.41
N GLU A 713 18.59 23.46 5.92
CA GLU A 713 18.78 23.17 4.50
C GLU A 713 18.29 21.75 4.10
N ASP A 714 17.62 21.06 5.01
CA ASP A 714 17.08 19.74 4.77
C ASP A 714 15.88 19.81 3.77
N GLY A 715 16.06 19.20 2.60
CA GLY A 715 15.09 19.20 1.52
C GLY A 715 13.85 18.30 1.72
N VAL A 716 13.71 17.65 2.89
CA VAL A 716 12.61 16.69 3.12
C VAL A 716 11.30 17.39 3.46
N ALA A 717 11.33 18.49 4.21
CA ALA A 717 10.14 19.28 4.57
C ALA A 717 10.52 20.76 4.78
N PRO A 718 9.59 21.72 4.78
CA PRO A 718 9.86 23.07 5.25
C PRO A 718 9.89 23.12 6.78
N ASP A 719 10.68 24.02 7.34
CA ASP A 719 10.81 24.18 8.80
C ASP A 719 9.47 24.52 9.48
N GLU A 720 8.59 25.25 8.77
CA GLU A 720 7.27 25.62 9.25
C GLU A 720 6.39 24.40 9.57
N TRP A 721 6.45 23.34 8.77
CA TRP A 721 5.71 22.11 9.04
C TRP A 721 6.25 21.38 10.25
N VAL A 722 7.56 21.40 10.43
CA VAL A 722 8.24 20.82 11.61
C VAL A 722 7.87 21.60 12.86
N ALA A 723 7.98 22.93 12.83
CA ALA A 723 7.67 23.82 13.96
C ALA A 723 6.19 23.74 14.35
N TYR A 724 5.29 23.67 13.37
CA TYR A 724 3.85 23.55 13.60
C TYR A 724 3.50 22.27 14.38
N GLU A 725 3.98 21.12 13.93
CA GLU A 725 3.73 19.86 14.65
C GLU A 725 4.45 19.81 16.00
N PHE A 726 5.69 20.30 16.10
CA PHE A 726 6.41 20.29 17.36
C PHE A 726 5.79 21.23 18.42
N ALA A 727 5.21 22.35 18.02
CA ALA A 727 4.49 23.24 18.94
C ALA A 727 3.34 22.51 19.65
N LYS A 728 2.65 21.59 18.97
CA LYS A 728 1.60 20.75 19.58
C LYS A 728 2.19 19.80 20.63
N VAL A 729 3.32 19.16 20.35
CA VAL A 729 4.04 18.29 21.29
C VAL A 729 4.47 19.07 22.51
N ARG A 730 5.14 20.22 22.32
CA ARG A 730 5.61 21.08 23.41
C ARG A 730 4.48 21.54 24.32
N ARG A 731 3.37 22.00 23.75
CA ARG A 731 2.16 22.38 24.46
C ARG A 731 1.61 21.23 25.30
N PHE A 732 1.55 20.02 24.74
CA PHE A 732 1.03 18.84 25.41
C PHE A 732 1.90 18.42 26.60
N TYR A 733 3.23 18.38 26.43
CA TYR A 733 4.16 18.08 27.51
C TYR A 733 4.14 19.15 28.59
N THR A 734 3.91 20.43 28.23
CA THR A 734 3.71 21.53 29.21
C THR A 734 2.43 21.33 30.00
N HIS A 735 1.33 20.95 29.35
CA HIS A 735 0.07 20.66 30.02
C HIS A 735 0.22 19.51 31.05
N LEU A 736 1.02 18.51 30.77
CA LEU A 736 1.32 17.41 31.70
C LEU A 736 2.40 17.77 32.76
N GLY A 737 2.91 18.99 32.79
CA GLY A 737 3.91 19.45 33.77
C GLY A 737 5.33 18.95 33.54
N ILE A 738 5.65 18.50 32.30
CA ILE A 738 6.95 17.93 31.94
C ILE A 738 7.57 18.56 30.67
N PRO A 739 7.55 19.91 30.54
CA PRO A 739 8.01 20.57 29.31
C PRO A 739 9.48 20.31 28.97
N GLU A 740 10.34 20.04 29.95
CA GLU A 740 11.76 19.76 29.78
C GLU A 740 12.02 18.40 29.11
N ARG A 741 11.03 17.56 28.91
CA ARG A 741 11.13 16.25 28.23
C ARG A 741 10.86 16.32 26.74
N ALA A 742 10.44 17.47 26.19
CA ALA A 742 10.26 17.68 24.77
C ALA A 742 11.22 18.79 24.30
N GLU A 743 12.20 18.44 23.48
CA GLU A 743 13.21 19.36 22.97
C GLU A 743 13.26 19.33 21.42
N ILE A 744 13.65 20.44 20.81
CA ILE A 744 13.95 20.52 19.35
C ILE A 744 15.23 21.31 19.17
N GLU A 745 16.07 20.82 18.26
CA GLU A 745 17.25 21.53 17.77
C GLU A 745 17.04 21.86 16.29
N PHE A 746 17.12 23.14 15.94
CA PHE A 746 17.32 23.60 14.57
C PHE A 746 18.80 23.98 14.41
N PHE A 747 19.43 23.50 13.34
CA PHE A 747 20.84 23.78 13.04
C PHE A 747 21.03 24.21 11.58
N ASN A 748 22.07 24.99 11.31
CA ASN A 748 22.46 25.34 9.96
C ASN A 748 23.15 24.14 9.31
N GLY A 749 22.45 23.41 8.45
CA GLY A 749 22.98 22.24 7.78
C GLY A 749 21.92 21.47 6.99
N PRO A 750 22.38 20.48 6.20
CA PRO A 750 21.55 19.67 5.32
C PRO A 750 20.86 18.52 6.07
N HIS A 751 20.35 17.55 5.30
CA HIS A 751 19.75 16.29 5.76
C HIS A 751 20.82 15.35 6.36
N THR A 752 21.13 15.51 7.64
CA THR A 752 22.25 14.80 8.31
C THR A 752 22.07 14.72 9.82
N ILE A 753 22.77 13.80 10.47
CA ILE A 753 22.99 13.79 11.92
C ILE A 753 23.89 14.97 12.30
N HIS A 754 23.40 15.88 13.13
CA HIS A 754 24.22 16.95 13.71
C HIS A 754 24.98 16.47 14.95
N GLY A 755 24.29 15.80 15.86
CA GLY A 755 24.90 15.14 17.01
C GLY A 755 25.37 16.09 18.11
N VAL A 756 24.98 17.38 18.10
CA VAL A 756 25.36 18.35 19.15
C VAL A 756 24.30 18.35 20.26
N GLY A 757 23.11 18.83 19.98
CA GLY A 757 22.02 18.84 20.95
C GLY A 757 21.55 17.44 21.30
N THR A 758 21.48 16.54 20.32
CA THR A 758 21.04 15.15 20.52
C THR A 758 21.96 14.36 21.44
N PHE A 759 23.28 14.50 21.33
CA PHE A 759 24.22 13.82 22.24
C PHE A 759 24.12 14.40 23.67
N ALA A 760 23.97 15.70 23.81
CA ALA A 760 23.71 16.33 25.10
C ALA A 760 22.40 15.83 25.71
N PHE A 761 21.34 15.71 24.91
CA PHE A 761 20.06 15.17 25.32
C PHE A 761 20.17 13.70 25.76
N LEU A 762 20.89 12.86 25.01
CA LEU A 762 21.13 11.44 25.37
C LEU A 762 21.85 11.33 26.73
N ARG A 763 22.94 12.09 26.92
CA ARG A 763 23.69 12.10 28.20
C ARG A 763 22.78 12.49 29.37
N LYS A 764 22.03 13.57 29.23
CA LYS A 764 21.09 14.08 30.23
C LYS A 764 19.98 13.08 30.56
N GLN A 765 19.27 12.62 29.54
CA GLN A 765 18.05 11.84 29.72
C GLN A 765 18.32 10.36 30.06
N LEU A 766 19.40 9.78 29.56
CA LEU A 766 19.85 8.43 29.94
C LEU A 766 20.75 8.44 31.18
N ARG A 767 20.95 9.60 31.82
CA ARG A 767 21.76 9.77 33.04
C ARG A 767 23.15 9.17 32.87
N TRP A 768 23.81 9.51 31.77
CA TRP A 768 25.16 9.09 31.43
C TRP A 768 26.05 10.31 31.39
N LEU A 769 26.50 10.76 32.56
CA LEU A 769 27.47 11.83 32.74
C LEU A 769 28.85 11.16 32.86
N GLN A 770 29.75 11.48 31.99
CA GLN A 770 31.17 11.08 32.13
C GLN A 770 31.86 11.87 33.24
#